data_c5d106c149e8eda46ec8aaa2f934f685
#
_entry.id   c5d106c149e8eda46ec8aaa2f934f685
#
_cell.length_a   1.000
_cell.length_b   1.000
_cell.length_c   1.000
_cell.angle_alpha   90.00
_cell.angle_beta   90.00
_cell.angle_gamma   90.00
#
_symmetry.space_group_name_H-M   'P 1'
#
loop_
_entity.id
_entity.type
_entity.pdbx_description
1 polymer ?
#
loop_
_entity_poly.entity_id
_entity_poly.type
_entity_poly.pdbx_seq_one_letter_code
_entity_poly.pdbx_strand_id
1 'polypeptide(L)'
;MTRIRRSTGRRLHCLIAVLLLTIGLALAPEAAQPAHAAVNLVQNPGLETIDAATGFPTCFEKSGYGDNDHTFTVTGASGAHSGGHAVEIGITRLVSGDRKTMMLENDCAPAVVPDHQYDLSLWYRTTSPNSVLTMFRHDTTAGWVFWTDLNTLPVSGTYVQASVRTPAVPAGTDRITWGATLYGTGTLATDDYAMTDATVPDPGPDPCVTAPTGPACIGRWTVVEMPSPVRAIHSVLLHDGRVLLIAGSGNDRDAFAAGTFKTTVFDPVNYTYTDVPTPADFFCAGHVQLPDGEVLVMGGNKDYASADGTVGYKGLRTSYIFNPDTMTYTRTNDMIAGHWYPSATEMGNGDVVSLGGLDESAAGTVINERFSAATNTWKGCCDQQTWSFWGLYPAAILLQDGRLFYSGSHVFGVGLSGTGASLYDYGTGTITDVPGLRKKDERDQSMSVLLPPAQDQKVLTIGGGNHTVSPDAHRLTDLIDLTAASPAYVPGPDLPQGVYADGSPQTGDQGKVYVSAVILPDGKVLETGGALHTYREDPVFEASMYDPATNTFDPGLATDPVPRTYHSSAMLLPDGRVLTVGNNPGDGSFDRRISIYSPPYLFRGDRPQITSVASAEWAYGSAQRVTTDSAITKASLIRPAAVTHSSDPNQRYVDLPLTVVNGDTVDLNLTSNPDLAPPGWYMLSVVGASGVPSAATWVHISPATAAQQAAARVQTFADDPGEAEPAKATPKKKGVKVAEGYDGCDHTYGEISQCVPWTFPAMVRAERCGWLREHGFGPLTVHGRDRHKLDTNRDGVACYRGDLGV
;
A
#
# COMPACT_ATOMS: atom_id res chain seq x y z
N MET A 1 0.22 46.42 -62.78
CA MET A 1 1.40 46.93 -63.54
C MET A 1 2.59 46.11 -63.10
N THR A 2 3.01 45.30 -64.01
CA THR A 2 4.35 45.16 -64.64
C THR A 2 5.39 44.48 -63.70
N ARG A 3 6.12 43.49 -64.04
CA ARG A 3 6.38 42.58 -65.18
C ARG A 3 7.24 41.41 -64.73
N ILE A 4 6.93 40.29 -65.24
CA ILE A 4 7.66 39.07 -65.54
C ILE A 4 9.13 39.33 -66.00
N ARG A 5 10.06 38.46 -65.56
CA ARG A 5 11.07 37.91 -66.52
C ARG A 5 11.52 36.53 -66.10
N ARG A 6 11.39 35.57 -67.01
CA ARG A 6 11.99 34.25 -67.15
C ARG A 6 13.44 34.33 -67.61
N SER A 7 14.30 33.39 -67.27
CA SER A 7 15.37 32.83 -68.11
C SER A 7 15.71 31.43 -67.64
N THR A 8 15.29 30.40 -68.36
CA THR A 8 16.05 29.41 -69.17
C THR A 8 17.47 29.09 -68.67
N GLY A 9 17.71 27.91 -68.10
CA GLY A 9 17.99 26.63 -68.76
C GLY A 9 19.46 26.31 -68.96
N ARG A 10 19.95 25.22 -68.38
CA ARG A 10 20.99 24.36 -68.96
C ARG A 10 21.00 23.02 -68.21
N ARG A 11 20.73 21.95 -68.98
CA ARG A 11 20.98 20.54 -68.62
C ARG A 11 22.47 20.32 -68.71
N LEU A 12 23.04 19.62 -67.69
CA LEU A 12 24.32 18.99 -67.84
C LEU A 12 24.26 17.58 -67.23
N HIS A 13 24.46 16.58 -68.05
CA HIS A 13 24.60 15.18 -67.70
C HIS A 13 25.93 15.00 -67.02
N CYS A 14 25.97 14.26 -65.88
CA CYS A 14 27.23 13.68 -65.38
C CYS A 14 26.97 12.29 -64.82
N LEU A 15 27.78 11.39 -65.26
CA LEU A 15 27.91 9.95 -65.09
C LEU A 15 27.79 9.50 -63.65
N ILE A 16 27.10 8.37 -63.50
CA ILE A 16 27.12 7.51 -62.33
C ILE A 16 28.43 6.78 -62.25
N ALA A 17 29.25 7.09 -61.23
CA ALA A 17 30.36 6.25 -60.78
C ALA A 17 29.90 5.50 -59.52
N VAL A 18 29.65 4.21 -59.63
CA VAL A 18 29.41 3.32 -58.49
C VAL A 18 30.68 3.09 -57.75
N LEU A 19 30.86 3.72 -56.59
CA LEU A 19 31.92 3.39 -55.63
C LEU A 19 31.35 2.51 -54.57
N LEU A 20 31.69 1.20 -54.64
CA LEU A 20 31.44 0.25 -53.56
C LEU A 20 32.31 0.59 -52.37
N LEU A 21 31.72 1.31 -51.40
CA LEU A 21 32.31 1.49 -50.08
C LEU A 21 31.83 0.32 -49.19
N THR A 22 32.71 -0.66 -48.97
CA THR A 22 32.57 -1.66 -47.92
C THR A 22 32.73 -0.97 -46.58
N ILE A 23 31.59 -0.61 -45.97
CA ILE A 23 31.58 -0.19 -44.56
C ILE A 23 31.73 -1.47 -43.74
N GLY A 24 32.94 -1.71 -43.25
CA GLY A 24 33.15 -2.67 -42.15
C GLY A 24 32.41 -2.12 -40.91
N LEU A 25 31.32 -2.74 -40.58
CA LEU A 25 30.72 -2.58 -39.26
C LEU A 25 31.72 -3.13 -38.22
N ALA A 26 32.53 -2.27 -37.63
CA ALA A 26 33.15 -2.59 -36.36
C ALA A 26 32.02 -2.69 -35.36
N LEU A 27 31.68 -3.91 -34.95
CA LEU A 27 30.89 -4.15 -33.76
C LEU A 27 31.65 -3.48 -32.61
N ALA A 28 31.17 -2.31 -32.17
CA ALA A 28 31.56 -1.77 -30.88
C ALA A 28 31.19 -2.85 -29.83
N PRO A 29 32.09 -3.16 -28.88
CA PRO A 29 31.69 -4.05 -27.79
C PRO A 29 30.44 -3.44 -27.15
N GLU A 30 29.36 -4.22 -27.04
CA GLU A 30 28.23 -3.89 -26.22
C GLU A 30 28.78 -3.49 -24.85
N ALA A 31 28.52 -2.25 -24.45
CA ALA A 31 28.84 -1.81 -23.12
C ALA A 31 28.05 -2.71 -22.17
N ALA A 32 28.74 -3.55 -21.41
CA ALA A 32 28.14 -4.37 -20.39
C ALA A 32 27.25 -3.48 -19.52
N GLN A 33 25.98 -3.79 -19.42
CA GLN A 33 25.06 -3.07 -18.53
C GLN A 33 25.59 -3.15 -17.10
N PRO A 34 25.58 -2.04 -16.35
CA PRO A 34 26.00 -2.06 -14.95
C PRO A 34 25.04 -2.93 -14.14
N ALA A 35 25.61 -3.93 -13.50
CA ALA A 35 24.91 -4.85 -12.62
C ALA A 35 24.72 -4.23 -11.22
N HIS A 36 23.71 -4.64 -10.45
CA HIS A 36 23.46 -4.17 -9.08
C HIS A 36 24.41 -4.79 -8.06
N ALA A 37 24.73 -4.07 -6.97
CA ALA A 37 25.44 -4.68 -5.85
C ALA A 37 24.66 -5.85 -5.26
N ALA A 38 25.32 -6.96 -5.03
CA ALA A 38 24.71 -8.12 -4.40
C ALA A 38 24.08 -7.71 -3.05
N VAL A 39 22.83 -8.11 -2.82
CA VAL A 39 22.12 -7.77 -1.58
C VAL A 39 22.89 -8.34 -0.39
N ASN A 40 23.28 -7.47 0.54
CA ASN A 40 23.88 -7.91 1.79
C ASN A 40 22.80 -8.58 2.65
N LEU A 41 22.96 -9.87 2.91
CA LEU A 41 22.02 -10.69 3.66
C LEU A 41 22.17 -10.51 5.19
N VAL A 42 23.18 -9.79 5.65
CA VAL A 42 23.40 -9.51 7.08
C VAL A 42 22.48 -8.38 7.54
N GLN A 43 21.72 -8.61 8.58
CA GLN A 43 20.95 -7.57 9.25
C GLN A 43 21.83 -6.78 10.22
N ASN A 44 21.68 -5.45 10.27
CA ASN A 44 22.53 -4.54 11.06
C ASN A 44 24.04 -4.70 10.76
N PRO A 45 24.47 -4.68 9.49
CA PRO A 45 25.82 -5.08 9.07
C PRO A 45 26.94 -4.21 9.67
N GLY A 46 26.70 -2.91 9.85
CA GLY A 46 27.64 -1.95 10.47
C GLY A 46 27.55 -1.89 11.99
N LEU A 47 26.79 -2.79 12.65
CA LEU A 47 26.63 -2.86 14.12
C LEU A 47 26.03 -1.61 14.76
N GLU A 48 25.38 -0.74 13.99
CA GLU A 48 24.95 0.61 14.38
C GLU A 48 23.71 0.61 15.28
N THR A 49 22.80 -0.36 15.10
CA THR A 49 21.58 -0.46 15.92
C THR A 49 21.89 -1.26 17.18
N ILE A 50 21.82 -0.59 18.34
CA ILE A 50 22.10 -1.19 19.65
C ILE A 50 20.78 -1.53 20.35
N ASP A 51 20.64 -2.77 20.80
CA ASP A 51 19.53 -3.20 21.65
C ASP A 51 19.68 -2.56 23.05
N ALA A 52 18.68 -1.78 23.45
CA ALA A 52 18.69 -1.05 24.71
C ALA A 52 18.69 -1.96 25.96
N ALA A 53 18.19 -3.19 25.85
CA ALA A 53 18.12 -4.15 26.96
C ALA A 53 19.46 -4.86 27.18
N THR A 54 20.17 -5.18 26.13
CA THR A 54 21.46 -5.93 26.20
C THR A 54 22.68 -5.03 26.09
N GLY A 55 22.52 -3.81 25.55
CA GLY A 55 23.63 -2.91 25.23
C GLY A 55 24.57 -3.49 24.15
N PHE A 56 24.08 -4.38 23.28
CA PHE A 56 24.83 -5.02 22.21
C PHE A 56 24.14 -4.81 20.85
N PRO A 57 24.86 -4.89 19.72
CA PRO A 57 24.22 -4.72 18.41
C PRO A 57 23.06 -5.69 18.18
N THR A 58 21.91 -5.19 17.70
CA THR A 58 20.78 -6.04 17.30
C THR A 58 21.25 -7.06 16.26
N CYS A 59 20.65 -8.24 16.27
CA CYS A 59 21.02 -9.37 15.41
C CYS A 59 22.41 -9.99 15.67
N PHE A 60 23.12 -9.55 16.71
CA PHE A 60 24.39 -10.13 17.13
C PHE A 60 24.37 -10.52 18.60
N GLU A 61 25.23 -11.47 18.96
CA GLU A 61 25.36 -11.97 20.32
C GLU A 61 26.82 -12.14 20.77
N LYS A 62 26.98 -12.14 22.11
CA LYS A 62 28.21 -12.50 22.78
C LYS A 62 28.24 -14.02 22.97
N SER A 63 29.02 -14.71 22.16
CA SER A 63 29.09 -16.17 22.15
C SER A 63 30.48 -16.68 22.57
N GLY A 64 30.57 -17.98 22.73
CA GLY A 64 31.82 -18.69 23.08
C GLY A 64 31.69 -19.54 24.34
N TYR A 65 32.76 -20.27 24.70
CA TYR A 65 32.77 -21.21 25.82
C TYR A 65 34.16 -21.30 26.50
N GLY A 66 34.24 -22.06 27.58
CA GLY A 66 35.48 -22.41 28.22
C GLY A 66 35.91 -21.49 29.37
N ASP A 67 37.07 -21.83 30.02
CA ASP A 67 37.69 -21.09 31.10
C ASP A 67 38.65 -20.05 30.53
N ASN A 68 38.21 -18.78 30.50
CA ASN A 68 39.01 -17.66 30.02
C ASN A 68 38.50 -16.34 30.65
N ASP A 69 39.42 -15.38 30.88
CA ASP A 69 39.08 -14.03 31.31
C ASP A 69 38.91 -13.14 30.05
N HIS A 70 37.69 -12.65 29.85
CA HIS A 70 37.32 -11.97 28.60
C HIS A 70 36.44 -10.73 28.79
N THR A 71 36.42 -9.89 27.80
CA THR A 71 35.54 -8.73 27.69
C THR A 71 34.87 -8.69 26.30
N PHE A 72 33.63 -8.14 26.24
CA PHE A 72 33.01 -7.69 25.04
C PHE A 72 32.71 -6.20 25.18
N THR A 73 33.22 -5.40 24.27
CA THR A 73 33.07 -3.94 24.31
C THR A 73 32.44 -3.46 23.00
N VAL A 74 31.30 -2.78 23.08
CA VAL A 74 30.77 -1.99 21.96
C VAL A 74 31.53 -0.68 21.96
N THR A 75 32.34 -0.45 20.95
CA THR A 75 33.20 0.75 20.83
C THR A 75 32.40 1.90 20.24
N GLY A 76 32.78 3.15 20.60
CA GLY A 76 32.21 4.32 19.90
C GLY A 76 32.93 4.60 18.59
N ALA A 77 32.52 5.65 17.87
CA ALA A 77 33.00 6.02 16.52
C ALA A 77 34.52 6.07 16.36
N SER A 78 35.26 6.43 17.41
CA SER A 78 36.75 6.43 17.38
C SER A 78 37.38 5.03 17.35
N GLY A 79 36.61 4.00 17.67
CA GLY A 79 37.03 2.61 17.67
C GLY A 79 36.39 1.77 16.56
N ALA A 80 35.41 2.30 15.81
CA ALA A 80 34.74 1.68 14.69
C ALA A 80 35.56 1.81 13.41
N HIS A 81 35.32 0.94 12.42
CA HIS A 81 35.83 1.09 11.06
C HIS A 81 35.01 2.13 10.29
N SER A 82 33.67 2.01 10.37
CA SER A 82 32.74 3.00 9.82
C SER A 82 31.66 3.32 10.86
N GLY A 83 30.83 4.33 10.60
CA GLY A 83 29.68 4.66 11.44
C GLY A 83 30.05 5.05 12.87
N GLY A 84 29.23 4.59 13.82
CA GLY A 84 29.31 4.95 15.23
C GLY A 84 29.75 3.82 16.19
N HIS A 85 29.70 2.55 15.75
CA HIS A 85 29.91 1.39 16.63
C HIS A 85 30.71 0.27 15.95
N ALA A 86 31.45 -0.48 16.76
CA ALA A 86 32.06 -1.76 16.41
C ALA A 86 32.06 -2.65 17.66
N VAL A 87 32.32 -3.94 17.54
CA VAL A 87 32.44 -4.85 18.66
C VAL A 87 33.87 -5.33 18.80
N GLU A 88 34.44 -5.19 20.01
CA GLU A 88 35.78 -5.70 20.35
C GLU A 88 35.69 -6.79 21.42
N ILE A 89 36.27 -7.96 21.14
CA ILE A 89 36.53 -9.05 22.06
C ILE A 89 37.93 -8.88 22.60
N GLY A 90 38.12 -9.01 23.94
CA GLY A 90 39.43 -9.11 24.58
C GLY A 90 39.51 -10.41 25.38
N ILE A 91 40.59 -11.17 25.23
CA ILE A 91 40.93 -12.32 26.12
C ILE A 91 42.29 -12.06 26.73
N THR A 92 42.30 -11.93 28.05
CA THR A 92 43.52 -11.66 28.83
C THR A 92 44.17 -12.93 29.42
N ARG A 93 43.37 -13.94 29.73
CA ARG A 93 43.81 -15.26 30.18
C ARG A 93 43.00 -16.33 29.41
N LEU A 94 43.66 -17.35 28.90
CA LEU A 94 43.00 -18.48 28.24
C LEU A 94 43.52 -19.79 28.83
N VAL A 95 42.62 -20.59 29.41
CA VAL A 95 42.86 -21.97 29.80
C VAL A 95 42.20 -22.91 28.80
N SER A 96 40.98 -22.59 28.36
CA SER A 96 40.27 -23.37 27.36
C SER A 96 39.19 -22.50 26.66
N GLY A 97 38.74 -22.97 25.48
CA GLY A 97 37.61 -22.38 24.76
C GLY A 97 37.94 -21.14 23.91
N ASP A 98 36.99 -20.31 23.69
CA ASP A 98 37.05 -19.15 22.81
C ASP A 98 36.04 -18.07 23.19
N ARG A 99 36.04 -16.93 22.44
CA ARG A 99 34.96 -15.93 22.45
C ARG A 99 34.68 -15.49 21.03
N LYS A 100 33.36 -15.23 20.74
CA LYS A 100 32.86 -14.96 19.42
C LYS A 100 31.90 -13.76 19.43
N THR A 101 31.98 -12.93 18.40
CA THR A 101 30.87 -12.06 17.99
C THR A 101 30.14 -12.77 16.84
N MET A 102 28.94 -13.28 17.13
CA MET A 102 28.15 -14.09 16.17
C MET A 102 26.83 -13.43 15.84
N MET A 103 26.32 -13.67 14.65
CA MET A 103 24.91 -13.37 14.36
C MET A 103 24.01 -14.30 15.16
N LEU A 104 22.83 -13.81 15.57
CA LEU A 104 21.85 -14.57 16.34
C LEU A 104 21.26 -15.74 15.52
N GLU A 105 21.08 -16.89 16.19
CA GLU A 105 20.47 -18.12 15.68
C GLU A 105 18.93 -18.03 15.65
N ASN A 106 18.37 -16.91 15.13
CA ASN A 106 16.93 -16.66 15.03
C ASN A 106 16.60 -16.08 13.67
N ASP A 107 15.58 -15.24 13.57
CA ASP A 107 15.19 -14.56 12.33
C ASP A 107 16.25 -13.62 11.76
N CYS A 108 17.30 -13.31 12.54
CA CYS A 108 18.45 -12.56 12.06
C CYS A 108 19.42 -13.41 11.21
N ALA A 109 19.39 -14.73 11.34
CA ALA A 109 20.24 -15.63 10.57
C ALA A 109 19.78 -15.65 9.10
N PRO A 110 20.67 -15.33 8.13
CA PRO A 110 20.32 -15.35 6.72
C PRO A 110 19.79 -16.68 6.25
N ALA A 111 18.70 -16.65 5.48
CA ALA A 111 18.24 -17.83 4.72
C ALA A 111 19.22 -18.14 3.60
N VAL A 112 19.45 -19.43 3.36
CA VAL A 112 20.41 -19.92 2.36
C VAL A 112 19.79 -21.04 1.52
N VAL A 113 20.34 -21.20 0.31
CA VAL A 113 19.94 -22.24 -0.62
C VAL A 113 21.00 -23.36 -0.61
N PRO A 114 20.63 -24.65 -0.46
CA PRO A 114 21.57 -25.76 -0.61
C PRO A 114 22.30 -25.72 -1.96
N ASP A 115 23.56 -26.17 -1.97
CA ASP A 115 24.50 -26.12 -3.09
C ASP A 115 24.97 -24.71 -3.50
N HIS A 116 24.40 -23.63 -2.98
CA HIS A 116 24.94 -22.29 -3.20
C HIS A 116 26.22 -22.06 -2.37
N GLN A 117 27.03 -21.13 -2.82
CA GLN A 117 28.17 -20.58 -2.09
C GLN A 117 27.91 -19.10 -1.79
N TYR A 118 28.43 -18.64 -0.68
CA TYR A 118 28.25 -17.24 -0.26
C TYR A 118 29.60 -16.57 -0.07
N ASP A 119 29.72 -15.33 -0.52
CA ASP A 119 30.86 -14.47 -0.23
C ASP A 119 30.61 -13.74 1.08
N LEU A 120 31.49 -13.98 2.06
CA LEU A 120 31.47 -13.33 3.35
C LEU A 120 32.58 -12.30 3.43
N SER A 121 32.30 -11.14 4.02
CA SER A 121 33.35 -10.20 4.39
C SER A 121 33.03 -9.44 5.66
N LEU A 122 34.06 -9.01 6.36
CA LEU A 122 33.97 -8.07 7.47
C LEU A 122 35.26 -7.25 7.56
N TRP A 123 35.19 -6.11 8.22
CA TRP A 123 36.38 -5.38 8.60
C TRP A 123 36.79 -5.76 10.02
N TYR A 124 38.11 -5.99 10.23
CA TYR A 124 38.61 -6.38 11.51
C TYR A 124 39.98 -5.77 11.81
N ARG A 125 40.31 -5.70 13.07
CA ARG A 125 41.68 -5.54 13.60
C ARG A 125 41.88 -6.54 14.75
N THR A 126 43.05 -7.15 14.81
CA THR A 126 43.32 -8.13 15.85
C THR A 126 44.80 -8.10 16.27
N THR A 127 45.07 -8.34 17.57
CA THR A 127 46.40 -8.54 18.11
C THR A 127 46.76 -10.02 18.27
N SER A 128 45.80 -10.90 17.98
CA SER A 128 45.96 -12.36 18.15
C SER A 128 46.10 -13.07 16.82
N PRO A 129 47.09 -13.94 16.63
CA PRO A 129 47.20 -14.77 15.42
C PRO A 129 46.15 -15.89 15.34
N ASN A 130 45.41 -16.09 16.42
CA ASN A 130 44.40 -17.15 16.55
C ASN A 130 42.98 -16.58 16.43
N SER A 131 42.75 -15.75 15.42
CA SER A 131 41.44 -15.22 15.07
C SER A 131 40.97 -15.85 13.76
N VAL A 132 39.70 -16.27 13.71
CA VAL A 132 39.11 -16.94 12.54
C VAL A 132 37.66 -16.46 12.29
N LEU A 133 37.11 -16.79 11.12
CA LEU A 133 35.67 -16.72 10.88
C LEU A 133 35.03 -18.07 11.17
N THR A 134 33.99 -18.10 11.99
CA THR A 134 33.29 -19.33 12.38
C THR A 134 31.88 -19.33 11.82
N MET A 135 31.41 -20.50 11.36
CA MET A 135 30.05 -20.67 10.82
C MET A 135 29.31 -21.79 11.52
N PHE A 136 28.02 -21.56 11.73
CA PHE A 136 27.03 -22.56 12.08
C PHE A 136 25.96 -22.61 11.00
N ARG A 137 25.33 -23.77 10.83
CA ARG A 137 24.21 -23.97 9.93
C ARG A 137 22.99 -24.51 10.66
N HIS A 138 21.81 -24.12 10.26
CA HIS A 138 20.58 -24.72 10.72
C HIS A 138 20.25 -25.90 9.82
N ASP A 139 20.34 -27.11 10.37
CA ASP A 139 19.91 -28.35 9.74
C ASP A 139 18.44 -28.56 10.07
N THR A 140 17.58 -28.69 9.04
CA THR A 140 16.12 -28.79 9.20
C THR A 140 15.66 -29.98 10.05
N THR A 141 16.55 -30.92 10.35
CA THR A 141 16.27 -32.10 11.20
C THR A 141 17.00 -32.07 12.53
N ALA A 142 18.21 -31.53 12.59
CA ALA A 142 19.08 -31.55 13.78
C ALA A 142 19.16 -30.20 14.50
N GLY A 143 18.60 -29.12 13.91
CA GLY A 143 18.72 -27.75 14.44
C GLY A 143 20.09 -27.15 14.17
N TRP A 144 20.52 -26.18 14.99
CA TRP A 144 21.79 -25.49 14.80
C TRP A 144 22.98 -26.41 15.12
N VAL A 145 23.91 -26.50 14.14
CA VAL A 145 25.13 -27.31 14.25
C VAL A 145 26.32 -26.51 13.73
N PHE A 146 27.47 -26.72 14.35
CA PHE A 146 28.75 -26.19 13.88
C PHE A 146 28.99 -26.71 12.44
N TRP A 147 29.34 -25.77 11.54
CA TRP A 147 29.64 -26.13 10.16
C TRP A 147 31.14 -26.14 9.87
N THR A 148 31.80 -24.98 10.02
CA THR A 148 33.22 -24.88 9.72
C THR A 148 33.81 -23.59 10.26
N ASP A 149 35.13 -23.63 10.53
CA ASP A 149 35.95 -22.42 10.60
C ASP A 149 36.52 -22.11 9.21
N LEU A 150 36.46 -20.86 8.83
CA LEU A 150 37.02 -20.31 7.59
C LEU A 150 38.30 -19.55 7.94
N ASN A 151 38.96 -18.98 6.98
CA ASN A 151 40.19 -18.20 7.03
C ASN A 151 40.67 -17.73 8.41
N THR A 152 41.95 -17.99 8.71
CA THR A 152 42.66 -17.28 9.79
C THR A 152 42.78 -15.79 9.46
N LEU A 153 42.48 -14.95 10.41
CA LEU A 153 42.60 -13.48 10.30
C LEU A 153 44.02 -13.06 10.70
N PRO A 154 44.87 -12.60 9.78
CA PRO A 154 46.21 -12.11 10.11
C PRO A 154 46.19 -10.97 11.14
N VAL A 155 47.23 -10.91 11.98
CA VAL A 155 47.38 -9.79 12.94
C VAL A 155 47.50 -8.46 12.19
N SER A 156 46.64 -7.52 12.59
CA SER A 156 46.65 -6.15 12.09
C SER A 156 46.25 -5.17 13.19
N GLY A 157 47.05 -4.15 13.39
CA GLY A 157 46.77 -3.05 14.32
C GLY A 157 45.78 -2.01 13.83
N THR A 158 45.45 -2.06 12.52
CA THR A 158 44.45 -1.22 11.88
C THR A 158 43.40 -2.08 11.23
N TYR A 159 42.20 -1.51 10.95
CA TYR A 159 41.18 -2.24 10.26
C TYR A 159 41.61 -2.65 8.85
N VAL A 160 41.43 -3.94 8.57
CA VAL A 160 41.61 -4.54 7.25
C VAL A 160 40.39 -5.42 6.93
N GLN A 161 40.07 -5.57 5.66
CA GLN A 161 38.95 -6.40 5.25
C GLN A 161 39.37 -7.86 5.15
N ALA A 162 38.60 -8.77 5.77
CA ALA A 162 38.64 -10.18 5.46
C ALA A 162 37.55 -10.49 4.45
N SER A 163 37.85 -11.33 3.46
CA SER A 163 36.86 -11.83 2.49
C SER A 163 37.11 -13.31 2.25
N VAL A 164 36.03 -14.10 2.24
CA VAL A 164 36.11 -15.53 2.04
C VAL A 164 34.81 -16.06 1.42
N ARG A 165 34.94 -17.04 0.53
CA ARG A 165 33.79 -17.78 -0.01
C ARG A 165 33.55 -19.04 0.81
N THR A 166 32.26 -19.29 1.14
CA THR A 166 31.87 -20.50 1.86
C THR A 166 32.08 -21.75 1.01
N PRO A 167 32.21 -22.93 1.60
CA PRO A 167 31.89 -24.18 0.90
C PRO A 167 30.46 -24.13 0.38
N ALA A 168 30.09 -25.01 -0.56
CA ALA A 168 28.70 -25.19 -0.96
C ALA A 168 27.83 -25.57 0.26
N VAL A 169 26.69 -24.91 0.41
CA VAL A 169 25.76 -25.16 1.54
C VAL A 169 25.26 -26.60 1.48
N PRO A 170 25.40 -27.39 2.57
CA PRO A 170 24.94 -28.76 2.60
C PRO A 170 23.44 -28.91 2.41
N ALA A 171 23.00 -30.00 1.77
CA ALA A 171 21.59 -30.36 1.68
C ALA A 171 20.91 -30.40 3.06
N GLY A 172 19.66 -29.94 3.15
CA GLY A 172 18.91 -29.86 4.41
C GLY A 172 19.29 -28.66 5.29
N THR A 173 20.04 -27.71 4.77
CA THR A 173 20.34 -26.43 5.44
C THR A 173 19.46 -25.33 4.89
N ASP A 174 18.76 -24.61 5.75
CA ASP A 174 17.88 -23.48 5.36
C ASP A 174 18.38 -22.12 5.85
N ARG A 175 19.24 -22.08 6.88
CA ARG A 175 19.84 -20.84 7.41
C ARG A 175 21.30 -21.07 7.81
N ILE A 176 22.08 -20.00 7.83
CA ILE A 176 23.41 -19.98 8.42
C ILE A 176 23.60 -18.79 9.35
N THR A 177 24.44 -18.95 10.37
CA THR A 177 24.96 -17.85 11.17
C THR A 177 26.48 -17.91 11.13
N TRP A 178 27.11 -16.74 11.19
CA TRP A 178 28.57 -16.64 11.15
C TRP A 178 29.06 -15.42 11.92
N GLY A 179 30.31 -15.39 12.22
CA GLY A 179 30.95 -14.32 12.94
C GLY A 179 32.43 -14.51 13.13
N ALA A 180 33.03 -13.66 13.92
CA ALA A 180 34.48 -13.70 14.21
C ALA A 180 34.75 -14.30 15.58
N THR A 181 35.72 -15.21 15.63
CA THR A 181 36.13 -15.95 16.81
C THR A 181 37.57 -15.65 17.18
N LEU A 182 37.80 -15.44 18.47
CA LEU A 182 39.13 -15.30 19.12
C LEU A 182 39.43 -16.56 19.90
N TYR A 183 40.39 -17.37 19.45
CA TYR A 183 40.86 -18.59 20.09
C TYR A 183 42.15 -18.39 20.93
N GLY A 184 42.62 -17.17 21.04
CA GLY A 184 43.89 -16.84 21.73
C GLY A 184 43.78 -15.61 22.62
N THR A 185 44.79 -15.38 23.46
CA THR A 185 44.90 -14.10 24.16
C THR A 185 45.16 -12.95 23.17
N GLY A 186 44.61 -11.78 23.50
CA GLY A 186 44.69 -10.57 22.67
C GLY A 186 43.30 -9.94 22.46
N THR A 187 43.18 -9.13 21.43
CA THR A 187 41.94 -8.44 21.07
C THR A 187 41.57 -8.75 19.62
N LEU A 188 40.25 -8.75 19.33
CA LEU A 188 39.67 -8.87 18.01
C LEU A 188 38.48 -7.88 17.93
N ALA A 189 38.65 -6.82 17.19
CA ALA A 189 37.55 -5.89 16.87
C ALA A 189 37.01 -6.16 15.46
N THR A 190 35.70 -6.10 15.32
CA THR A 190 35.00 -6.38 14.04
C THR A 190 33.92 -5.36 13.75
N ASP A 191 33.67 -5.10 12.44
CA ASP A 191 32.73 -4.14 11.94
C ASP A 191 32.37 -4.46 10.46
N ASP A 192 31.33 -3.83 9.93
CA ASP A 192 30.94 -3.86 8.50
C ASP A 192 30.89 -5.28 7.91
N TYR A 193 29.96 -6.08 8.41
CA TYR A 193 29.72 -7.45 7.95
C TYR A 193 28.97 -7.48 6.63
N ALA A 194 29.35 -8.36 5.73
CA ALA A 194 28.59 -8.59 4.51
C ALA A 194 28.54 -10.08 4.16
N MET A 195 27.41 -10.50 3.64
CA MET A 195 27.17 -11.82 3.10
C MET A 195 26.35 -11.70 1.82
N THR A 196 26.86 -12.25 0.72
CA THR A 196 26.18 -12.21 -0.58
C THR A 196 26.20 -13.59 -1.22
N ASP A 197 25.16 -13.94 -1.98
CA ASP A 197 25.12 -15.21 -2.71
C ASP A 197 26.08 -15.17 -3.90
N ALA A 198 27.12 -16.00 -3.87
CA ALA A 198 28.15 -16.04 -4.89
C ALA A 198 27.77 -16.83 -6.14
N THR A 199 26.65 -17.56 -6.11
CA THR A 199 26.07 -18.24 -7.27
C THR A 199 25.23 -17.31 -8.13
N VAL A 200 24.80 -16.19 -7.55
CA VAL A 200 24.17 -15.10 -8.28
C VAL A 200 25.26 -14.19 -8.85
N PRO A 201 25.24 -13.86 -10.15
CA PRO A 201 26.23 -12.95 -10.72
C PRO A 201 26.28 -11.63 -9.94
N ASP A 202 27.47 -11.14 -9.62
CA ASP A 202 27.66 -9.83 -8.99
C ASP A 202 26.91 -8.75 -9.81
N PRO A 203 25.93 -8.06 -9.25
CA PRO A 203 25.21 -7.02 -9.96
C PRO A 203 26.06 -5.77 -10.33
N GLY A 204 27.34 -5.69 -9.95
CA GLY A 204 28.22 -4.56 -10.21
C GLY A 204 27.94 -3.31 -9.36
N PRO A 205 28.61 -2.19 -9.61
CA PRO A 205 28.43 -0.99 -8.80
C PRO A 205 27.02 -0.42 -8.95
N ASP A 206 26.43 0.02 -7.84
CA ASP A 206 25.13 0.69 -7.85
C ASP A 206 25.14 1.85 -8.87
N PRO A 207 24.25 1.81 -9.89
CA PRO A 207 24.17 2.86 -10.90
C PRO A 207 23.90 4.25 -10.30
N CYS A 208 23.33 4.31 -9.09
CA CYS A 208 23.02 5.57 -8.41
C CYS A 208 24.25 6.27 -7.82
N VAL A 209 25.34 5.55 -7.63
CA VAL A 209 26.62 6.16 -7.25
C VAL A 209 27.22 6.94 -8.43
N THR A 210 27.06 6.45 -9.66
CA THR A 210 27.64 7.04 -10.85
C THR A 210 26.70 7.95 -11.63
N ALA A 211 25.39 7.71 -11.55
CA ALA A 211 24.36 8.48 -12.24
C ALA A 211 23.11 8.66 -11.35
N PRO A 212 23.19 9.46 -10.26
CA PRO A 212 22.12 9.58 -9.27
C PRO A 212 20.80 10.13 -9.84
N THR A 213 20.83 10.80 -10.98
CA THR A 213 19.65 11.32 -11.70
C THR A 213 19.25 10.45 -12.89
N GLY A 214 19.90 9.30 -13.06
CA GLY A 214 19.55 8.34 -14.12
C GLY A 214 18.24 7.58 -13.82
N PRO A 215 17.56 7.06 -14.85
CA PRO A 215 16.29 6.34 -14.67
C PRO A 215 16.37 5.13 -13.74
N ALA A 216 17.54 4.49 -13.62
CA ALA A 216 17.78 3.41 -12.67
C ALA A 216 17.70 3.85 -11.19
N CYS A 217 17.76 5.16 -10.93
CA CYS A 217 17.73 5.73 -9.58
C CYS A 217 16.43 6.47 -9.29
N ILE A 218 15.99 7.31 -10.21
CA ILE A 218 14.82 8.17 -9.99
C ILE A 218 13.58 7.75 -10.78
N GLY A 219 13.68 6.71 -11.62
CA GLY A 219 12.62 6.35 -12.57
C GLY A 219 12.47 7.34 -13.72
N ARG A 220 11.39 7.24 -14.47
CA ARG A 220 11.12 8.14 -15.59
C ARG A 220 9.61 8.30 -15.84
N TRP A 221 9.16 9.53 -16.00
CA TRP A 221 7.80 9.83 -16.45
C TRP A 221 7.74 9.97 -17.98
N THR A 222 6.60 9.53 -18.51
CA THR A 222 6.22 9.71 -19.93
C THR A 222 4.78 10.20 -19.97
N VAL A 223 4.54 11.33 -20.64
CA VAL A 223 3.17 11.83 -20.89
C VAL A 223 2.65 11.17 -22.15
N VAL A 224 1.44 10.60 -22.08
CA VAL A 224 0.75 10.02 -23.24
C VAL A 224 0.38 11.15 -24.20
N GLU A 225 0.72 11.02 -25.47
CA GLU A 225 0.55 12.09 -26.47
C GLU A 225 -0.91 12.49 -26.62
N MET A 226 -1.85 11.52 -26.64
CA MET A 226 -3.28 11.77 -26.75
C MET A 226 -3.93 11.80 -25.36
N PRO A 227 -4.45 12.94 -24.91
CA PRO A 227 -5.10 13.04 -23.61
C PRO A 227 -6.40 12.24 -23.58
N SER A 228 -6.86 11.87 -22.39
CA SER A 228 -8.15 11.19 -22.21
C SER A 228 -9.31 11.97 -22.84
N PRO A 229 -10.23 11.33 -23.57
CA PRO A 229 -11.42 11.97 -24.10
C PRO A 229 -12.43 12.36 -23.00
N VAL A 230 -12.27 11.79 -21.80
CA VAL A 230 -13.15 12.03 -20.65
C VAL A 230 -12.41 12.68 -19.48
N ARG A 231 -13.12 13.34 -18.58
CA ARG A 231 -12.62 13.79 -17.28
C ARG A 231 -12.56 12.59 -16.35
N ALA A 232 -11.43 11.87 -16.33
CA ALA A 232 -11.26 10.62 -15.58
C ALA A 232 -11.25 10.89 -14.07
N ILE A 233 -12.42 10.80 -13.44
CA ILE A 233 -12.61 10.96 -12.00
C ILE A 233 -12.39 9.63 -11.29
N HIS A 234 -12.79 8.53 -11.93
CA HIS A 234 -12.59 7.16 -11.45
C HIS A 234 -11.78 6.36 -12.46
N SER A 235 -10.96 5.48 -11.97
CA SER A 235 -10.07 4.63 -12.78
C SER A 235 -10.03 3.22 -12.22
N VAL A 236 -10.29 2.22 -13.06
CA VAL A 236 -10.28 0.81 -12.66
C VAL A 236 -9.40 0.02 -13.62
N LEU A 237 -8.42 -0.70 -13.11
CA LEU A 237 -7.62 -1.64 -13.89
C LEU A 237 -8.44 -2.91 -14.14
N LEU A 238 -8.72 -3.22 -15.39
CA LEU A 238 -9.42 -4.42 -15.81
C LEU A 238 -8.44 -5.63 -15.86
N HIS A 239 -8.98 -6.84 -15.72
CA HIS A 239 -8.18 -8.08 -15.72
C HIS A 239 -7.51 -8.41 -17.07
N ASP A 240 -7.79 -7.66 -18.11
CA ASP A 240 -7.12 -7.73 -19.41
C ASP A 240 -6.02 -6.66 -19.59
N GLY A 241 -5.76 -5.86 -18.54
CA GLY A 241 -4.74 -4.82 -18.51
C GLY A 241 -5.18 -3.46 -19.04
N ARG A 242 -6.42 -3.33 -19.57
CA ARG A 242 -6.99 -2.04 -19.94
C ARG A 242 -7.47 -1.28 -18.71
N VAL A 243 -7.69 0.03 -18.85
CA VAL A 243 -8.14 0.90 -17.76
C VAL A 243 -9.48 1.51 -18.09
N LEU A 244 -10.50 1.22 -17.28
CA LEU A 244 -11.80 1.85 -17.34
C LEU A 244 -11.72 3.24 -16.70
N LEU A 245 -12.02 4.29 -17.46
CA LEU A 245 -12.03 5.69 -17.02
C LEU A 245 -13.48 6.20 -17.01
N ILE A 246 -14.00 6.50 -15.82
CA ILE A 246 -15.39 6.91 -15.63
C ILE A 246 -15.44 8.39 -15.24
N ALA A 247 -16.24 9.16 -15.95
CA ALA A 247 -16.46 10.58 -15.69
C ALA A 247 -17.89 10.88 -15.20
N GLY A 248 -18.90 10.16 -15.70
CA GLY A 248 -20.27 10.63 -15.60
C GLY A 248 -20.40 11.99 -16.28
N SER A 249 -20.98 12.97 -15.60
CA SER A 249 -20.99 14.40 -16.05
C SER A 249 -19.62 15.08 -15.89
N GLY A 250 -18.68 14.47 -15.14
CA GLY A 250 -17.31 14.98 -15.03
C GLY A 250 -17.17 16.30 -14.29
N ASN A 251 -17.97 16.55 -13.25
CA ASN A 251 -18.02 17.82 -12.53
C ASN A 251 -18.38 19.01 -13.45
N ASP A 252 -19.31 18.77 -14.38
CA ASP A 252 -19.75 19.73 -15.37
C ASP A 252 -21.29 19.81 -15.35
N ARG A 253 -21.81 20.96 -14.85
CA ARG A 253 -23.26 21.19 -14.71
C ARG A 253 -24.00 21.21 -16.05
N ASP A 254 -23.36 21.71 -17.11
CA ASP A 254 -23.96 21.78 -18.44
C ASP A 254 -24.01 20.38 -19.05
N ALA A 255 -22.98 19.56 -18.87
CA ALA A 255 -23.01 18.15 -19.26
C ALA A 255 -24.10 17.38 -18.51
N PHE A 256 -24.26 17.62 -17.20
CA PHE A 256 -25.33 17.04 -16.39
C PHE A 256 -26.72 17.45 -16.90
N ALA A 257 -26.95 18.75 -17.11
CA ALA A 257 -28.22 19.27 -17.60
C ALA A 257 -28.57 18.75 -19.02
N ALA A 258 -27.56 18.50 -19.84
CA ALA A 258 -27.70 17.92 -21.16
C ALA A 258 -27.85 16.38 -21.13
N GLY A 259 -27.75 15.71 -19.97
CA GLY A 259 -27.77 14.26 -19.87
C GLY A 259 -26.57 13.60 -20.56
N THR A 260 -25.45 14.31 -20.66
CA THR A 260 -24.22 13.81 -21.31
C THR A 260 -23.28 13.19 -20.30
N PHE A 261 -23.32 11.87 -20.19
CA PHE A 261 -22.47 11.12 -19.29
C PHE A 261 -21.44 10.30 -20.09
N LYS A 262 -20.22 10.22 -19.59
CA LYS A 262 -19.10 9.64 -20.33
C LYS A 262 -18.32 8.61 -19.53
N THR A 263 -17.95 7.55 -20.24
CA THR A 263 -16.99 6.52 -19.83
C THR A 263 -16.16 6.14 -21.06
N THR A 264 -14.89 5.83 -20.87
CA THR A 264 -14.00 5.28 -21.89
C THR A 264 -13.10 4.21 -21.30
N VAL A 265 -12.64 3.29 -22.13
CA VAL A 265 -11.60 2.32 -21.78
C VAL A 265 -10.32 2.72 -22.48
N PHE A 266 -9.25 2.86 -21.71
CA PHE A 266 -7.91 3.18 -22.19
C PHE A 266 -7.05 1.92 -22.26
N ASP A 267 -6.37 1.72 -23.39
CA ASP A 267 -5.36 0.68 -23.57
C ASP A 267 -3.96 1.29 -23.33
N PRO A 268 -3.27 0.92 -22.23
CA PRO A 268 -1.96 1.48 -21.89
C PRO A 268 -0.79 0.89 -22.68
N VAL A 269 -1.04 -0.10 -23.55
CA VAL A 269 -0.07 -0.67 -24.46
C VAL A 269 -0.07 0.07 -25.79
N ASN A 270 -1.27 0.29 -26.35
CA ASN A 270 -1.44 0.90 -27.67
C ASN A 270 -1.78 2.39 -27.60
N TYR A 271 -2.02 2.93 -26.39
CA TYR A 271 -2.44 4.31 -26.14
C TYR A 271 -3.73 4.72 -26.87
N THR A 272 -4.69 3.79 -26.94
CA THR A 272 -5.97 3.99 -27.60
C THR A 272 -7.13 4.05 -26.61
N TYR A 273 -8.25 4.66 -27.06
CA TYR A 273 -9.47 4.81 -26.26
C TYR A 273 -10.64 4.17 -26.96
N THR A 274 -11.52 3.54 -26.19
CA THR A 274 -12.81 3.02 -26.68
C THR A 274 -13.94 3.58 -25.82
N ASP A 275 -14.84 4.33 -26.44
CA ASP A 275 -15.98 4.94 -25.75
C ASP A 275 -16.99 3.86 -25.30
N VAL A 276 -17.57 4.07 -24.11
CA VAL A 276 -18.57 3.19 -23.52
C VAL A 276 -19.87 3.97 -23.29
N PRO A 277 -21.03 3.51 -23.80
CA PRO A 277 -22.30 4.10 -23.47
C PRO A 277 -22.55 4.14 -21.96
N THR A 278 -22.80 5.33 -21.42
CA THR A 278 -22.89 5.55 -19.96
C THR A 278 -24.34 5.81 -19.58
N PRO A 279 -25.00 4.90 -18.82
CA PRO A 279 -26.45 4.93 -18.61
C PRO A 279 -26.92 5.90 -17.51
N ALA A 280 -26.03 6.40 -16.66
CA ALA A 280 -26.34 7.28 -15.53
C ALA A 280 -25.18 8.22 -15.24
N ASP A 281 -25.42 9.24 -14.41
CA ASP A 281 -24.36 10.13 -13.97
C ASP A 281 -23.51 9.49 -12.86
N PHE A 282 -22.45 8.79 -13.26
CA PHE A 282 -21.49 8.17 -12.35
C PHE A 282 -20.49 9.17 -11.74
N PHE A 283 -20.71 10.46 -11.90
CA PHE A 283 -19.92 11.47 -11.23
C PHE A 283 -19.94 11.22 -9.72
N CYS A 284 -18.75 10.95 -9.16
CA CYS A 284 -18.56 10.64 -7.74
C CYS A 284 -19.35 9.40 -7.25
N ALA A 285 -19.43 8.35 -8.09
CA ALA A 285 -19.91 7.03 -7.72
C ALA A 285 -18.87 6.24 -6.91
N GLY A 286 -19.30 5.19 -6.21
CA GLY A 286 -18.42 4.12 -5.71
C GLY A 286 -18.20 3.06 -6.78
N HIS A 287 -17.06 2.39 -6.75
CA HIS A 287 -16.79 1.28 -7.67
C HIS A 287 -15.78 0.29 -7.09
N VAL A 288 -15.85 -0.96 -7.57
CA VAL A 288 -14.94 -2.04 -7.18
C VAL A 288 -15.02 -3.17 -8.22
N GLN A 289 -13.93 -3.91 -8.42
CA GLN A 289 -13.99 -5.15 -9.19
C GLN A 289 -14.75 -6.24 -8.40
N LEU A 290 -15.59 -6.99 -9.10
CA LEU A 290 -16.25 -8.19 -8.60
C LEU A 290 -15.36 -9.44 -8.83
N PRO A 291 -15.68 -10.56 -8.13
CA PRO A 291 -14.89 -11.79 -8.28
C PRO A 291 -14.74 -12.30 -9.71
N ASP A 292 -15.74 -12.10 -10.57
CA ASP A 292 -15.71 -12.52 -11.98
C ASP A 292 -14.94 -11.55 -12.91
N GLY A 293 -14.42 -10.44 -12.38
CA GLY A 293 -13.70 -9.42 -13.14
C GLY A 293 -14.58 -8.33 -13.74
N GLU A 294 -15.89 -8.40 -13.55
CA GLU A 294 -16.81 -7.28 -13.82
C GLU A 294 -16.59 -6.16 -12.80
N VAL A 295 -17.10 -4.96 -13.10
CA VAL A 295 -16.95 -3.80 -12.19
C VAL A 295 -18.31 -3.32 -11.73
N LEU A 296 -18.55 -3.40 -10.41
CA LEU A 296 -19.71 -2.74 -9.80
C LEU A 296 -19.46 -1.24 -9.73
N VAL A 297 -20.42 -0.45 -10.25
CA VAL A 297 -20.48 1.00 -10.12
C VAL A 297 -21.78 1.36 -9.42
N MET A 298 -21.71 2.01 -8.28
CA MET A 298 -22.86 2.24 -7.40
C MET A 298 -23.02 3.71 -7.01
N GLY A 299 -24.25 4.19 -6.95
CA GLY A 299 -24.55 5.57 -6.65
C GLY A 299 -24.13 6.54 -7.77
N GLY A 300 -23.59 7.66 -7.39
CA GLY A 300 -23.24 8.76 -8.28
C GLY A 300 -24.17 9.97 -8.12
N ASN A 301 -24.14 10.89 -9.05
CA ASN A 301 -24.78 12.18 -8.92
C ASN A 301 -26.24 12.16 -9.41
N LYS A 302 -27.17 12.38 -8.48
CA LYS A 302 -28.60 12.58 -8.77
C LYS A 302 -28.93 14.03 -9.08
N ASP A 303 -28.23 14.97 -8.41
CA ASP A 303 -28.42 16.40 -8.56
C ASP A 303 -27.21 17.16 -8.03
N TYR A 304 -26.82 18.19 -8.71
CA TYR A 304 -25.74 19.07 -8.26
C TYR A 304 -26.17 19.92 -7.07
N ALA A 305 -25.22 20.32 -6.23
CA ALA A 305 -25.44 21.27 -5.18
C ALA A 305 -26.13 22.54 -5.71
N SER A 306 -26.99 23.17 -4.91
CA SER A 306 -27.64 24.43 -5.30
C SER A 306 -26.61 25.55 -5.55
N ALA A 307 -26.93 26.50 -6.42
CA ALA A 307 -26.01 27.58 -6.75
C ALA A 307 -25.71 28.52 -5.55
N ASP A 308 -26.62 28.57 -4.59
CA ASP A 308 -26.48 29.35 -3.35
C ASP A 308 -25.80 28.57 -2.21
N GLY A 309 -25.43 27.30 -2.47
CA GLY A 309 -24.79 26.44 -1.47
C GLY A 309 -25.70 25.97 -0.34
N THR A 310 -27.01 26.21 -0.42
CA THR A 310 -27.96 25.82 0.66
C THR A 310 -28.33 24.35 0.63
N VAL A 311 -28.19 23.67 -0.51
CA VAL A 311 -28.43 22.24 -0.68
C VAL A 311 -27.20 21.61 -1.31
N GLY A 312 -26.68 20.54 -0.70
CA GLY A 312 -25.54 19.78 -1.21
C GLY A 312 -25.88 18.92 -2.42
N TYR A 313 -24.87 18.21 -2.92
CA TYR A 313 -25.06 17.18 -3.94
C TYR A 313 -25.96 16.06 -3.43
N LYS A 314 -26.69 15.40 -4.33
CA LYS A 314 -27.59 14.30 -4.00
C LYS A 314 -27.14 13.01 -4.64
N GLY A 315 -27.24 11.90 -3.89
CA GLY A 315 -26.85 10.58 -4.32
C GLY A 315 -27.92 9.83 -5.11
N LEU A 316 -27.48 9.03 -6.09
CA LEU A 316 -28.30 8.05 -6.79
C LEU A 316 -28.44 6.77 -5.97
N ARG A 317 -29.59 6.10 -6.07
CA ARG A 317 -29.84 4.75 -5.52
C ARG A 317 -29.51 3.64 -6.54
N THR A 318 -29.23 4.01 -7.78
CA THR A 318 -28.99 3.05 -8.86
C THR A 318 -27.56 2.55 -8.82
N SER A 319 -27.37 1.30 -9.23
CA SER A 319 -26.05 0.73 -9.50
C SER A 319 -26.06 -0.11 -10.78
N TYR A 320 -24.87 -0.32 -11.30
CA TYR A 320 -24.65 -0.99 -12.57
C TYR A 320 -23.41 -1.87 -12.48
N ILE A 321 -23.40 -2.94 -13.27
CA ILE A 321 -22.25 -3.79 -13.48
C ILE A 321 -21.70 -3.52 -14.86
N PHE A 322 -20.45 -3.12 -14.96
CA PHE A 322 -19.72 -3.00 -16.22
C PHE A 322 -19.05 -4.33 -16.55
N ASN A 323 -19.35 -4.86 -17.73
CA ASN A 323 -18.71 -6.06 -18.25
C ASN A 323 -17.59 -5.65 -19.24
N PRO A 324 -16.31 -6.01 -18.96
CA PRO A 324 -15.17 -5.59 -19.78
C PRO A 324 -15.12 -6.29 -21.17
N ASP A 325 -15.72 -7.48 -21.32
CA ASP A 325 -15.74 -8.22 -22.59
C ASP A 325 -16.74 -7.61 -23.57
N THR A 326 -17.94 -7.24 -23.09
CA THR A 326 -18.99 -6.67 -23.92
C THR A 326 -18.95 -5.15 -23.97
N MET A 327 -18.18 -4.50 -23.10
CA MET A 327 -18.06 -3.04 -22.98
C MET A 327 -19.43 -2.38 -22.68
N THR A 328 -20.25 -3.02 -21.84
CA THR A 328 -21.61 -2.57 -21.54
C THR A 328 -21.88 -2.53 -20.03
N TYR A 329 -22.80 -1.65 -19.64
CA TYR A 329 -23.34 -1.57 -18.29
C TYR A 329 -24.70 -2.28 -18.20
N THR A 330 -24.86 -3.13 -17.19
CA THR A 330 -26.14 -3.78 -16.84
C THR A 330 -26.61 -3.26 -15.49
N ARG A 331 -27.85 -2.76 -15.42
CA ARG A 331 -28.44 -2.26 -14.16
C ARG A 331 -28.76 -3.41 -13.20
N THR A 332 -28.46 -3.19 -11.89
CA THR A 332 -28.88 -4.07 -10.78
C THR A 332 -30.20 -3.56 -10.15
N ASN A 333 -30.67 -4.20 -9.06
CA ASN A 333 -31.71 -3.60 -8.22
C ASN A 333 -31.18 -2.36 -7.48
N ASP A 334 -32.09 -1.49 -7.03
CA ASP A 334 -31.72 -0.26 -6.33
C ASP A 334 -31.25 -0.52 -4.91
N MET A 335 -30.31 0.31 -4.47
CA MET A 335 -29.93 0.46 -3.07
C MET A 335 -31.09 1.05 -2.25
N ILE A 336 -31.02 0.89 -0.92
CA ILE A 336 -32.01 1.44 0.01
C ILE A 336 -31.92 2.97 0.06
N ALA A 337 -30.71 3.52 0.11
CA ALA A 337 -30.43 4.95 0.11
C ALA A 337 -29.65 5.37 -1.13
N GLY A 338 -29.68 6.66 -1.44
CA GLY A 338 -28.79 7.23 -2.41
C GLY A 338 -27.37 7.34 -1.87
N HIS A 339 -26.37 7.27 -2.77
CA HIS A 339 -24.98 7.44 -2.42
C HIS A 339 -24.25 8.33 -3.43
N TRP A 340 -23.78 9.48 -2.98
CA TRP A 340 -22.82 10.32 -3.67
C TRP A 340 -21.54 10.34 -2.86
N TYR A 341 -20.40 9.93 -3.40
CA TYR A 341 -19.14 9.71 -2.71
C TYR A 341 -19.13 8.50 -1.73
N PRO A 342 -19.69 7.35 -2.06
CA PRO A 342 -19.56 6.17 -1.20
C PRO A 342 -18.24 5.43 -1.45
N SER A 343 -17.69 4.80 -0.43
CA SER A 343 -16.67 3.76 -0.60
C SER A 343 -17.30 2.41 -0.88
N ALA A 344 -16.57 1.58 -1.62
CA ALA A 344 -16.88 0.19 -1.91
C ALA A 344 -15.74 -0.69 -1.36
N THR A 345 -16.03 -1.54 -0.37
CA THR A 345 -15.05 -2.49 0.17
C THR A 345 -15.50 -3.91 -0.12
N GLU A 346 -14.64 -4.68 -0.77
CA GLU A 346 -14.89 -6.09 -1.01
C GLU A 346 -14.59 -6.92 0.23
N MET A 347 -15.42 -7.94 0.45
CA MET A 347 -15.33 -8.89 1.56
C MET A 347 -14.73 -10.22 1.08
N GLY A 348 -14.20 -11.03 1.99
CA GLY A 348 -13.61 -12.32 1.65
C GLY A 348 -14.56 -13.37 1.02
N ASN A 349 -15.86 -13.13 1.05
CA ASN A 349 -16.84 -13.94 0.32
C ASN A 349 -17.18 -13.38 -1.07
N GLY A 350 -16.53 -12.27 -1.47
CA GLY A 350 -16.78 -11.57 -2.74
C GLY A 350 -17.94 -10.58 -2.71
N ASP A 351 -18.70 -10.47 -1.61
CA ASP A 351 -19.71 -9.44 -1.44
C ASP A 351 -19.05 -8.06 -1.32
N VAL A 352 -19.80 -6.99 -1.58
CA VAL A 352 -19.30 -5.62 -1.46
C VAL A 352 -20.10 -4.87 -0.42
N VAL A 353 -19.43 -4.14 0.46
CA VAL A 353 -20.06 -3.23 1.43
C VAL A 353 -19.90 -1.78 0.95
N SER A 354 -21.03 -1.07 0.84
CA SER A 354 -21.09 0.37 0.57
C SER A 354 -21.08 1.15 1.87
N LEU A 355 -20.21 2.16 1.97
CA LEU A 355 -20.02 2.98 3.17
C LEU A 355 -20.03 4.46 2.83
N GLY A 356 -20.68 5.28 3.67
CA GLY A 356 -20.65 6.74 3.58
C GLY A 356 -21.36 7.34 2.36
N GLY A 357 -21.03 8.58 2.05
CA GLY A 357 -21.63 9.31 0.95
C GLY A 357 -22.83 10.17 1.36
N LEU A 358 -23.41 10.91 0.41
CA LEU A 358 -24.63 11.69 0.59
C LEU A 358 -25.81 10.98 -0.06
N ASP A 359 -26.97 11.02 0.62
CA ASP A 359 -28.20 10.41 0.12
C ASP A 359 -28.93 11.28 -0.93
N GLU A 360 -30.11 10.86 -1.35
CA GLU A 360 -30.96 11.57 -2.30
C GLU A 360 -31.55 12.90 -1.80
N SER A 361 -31.36 13.21 -0.49
CA SER A 361 -31.75 14.47 0.14
C SER A 361 -30.55 15.39 0.46
N ALA A 362 -29.33 14.97 0.08
CA ALA A 362 -28.06 15.61 0.42
C ALA A 362 -27.68 15.49 1.91
N ALA A 363 -28.23 14.53 2.63
CA ALA A 363 -27.82 14.20 3.99
C ALA A 363 -26.75 13.09 3.95
N GLY A 364 -25.88 13.03 4.99
CA GLY A 364 -24.92 11.94 5.14
C GLY A 364 -25.62 10.58 5.19
N THR A 365 -25.20 9.65 4.33
CA THR A 365 -25.76 8.30 4.30
C THR A 365 -25.22 7.50 5.46
N VAL A 366 -26.13 7.08 6.34
CA VAL A 366 -25.82 6.30 7.55
C VAL A 366 -26.12 4.81 7.39
N ILE A 367 -26.61 4.41 6.22
CA ILE A 367 -26.92 3.02 5.89
C ILE A 367 -25.71 2.44 5.17
N ASN A 368 -25.11 1.41 5.78
CA ASN A 368 -24.09 0.60 5.13
C ASN A 368 -24.79 -0.57 4.43
N GLU A 369 -24.67 -0.66 3.12
CA GLU A 369 -25.41 -1.62 2.30
C GLU A 369 -24.50 -2.71 1.76
N ARG A 370 -25.01 -3.94 1.64
CA ARG A 370 -24.27 -5.08 1.11
C ARG A 370 -24.80 -5.49 -0.26
N PHE A 371 -23.92 -5.55 -1.22
CA PHE A 371 -24.14 -6.15 -2.54
C PHE A 371 -23.65 -7.60 -2.52
N SER A 372 -24.48 -8.53 -2.96
CA SER A 372 -24.10 -9.94 -3.10
C SER A 372 -23.58 -10.20 -4.50
N ALA A 373 -22.29 -10.51 -4.63
CA ALA A 373 -21.69 -10.88 -5.92
C ALA A 373 -22.28 -12.19 -6.47
N ALA A 374 -22.68 -13.13 -5.59
CA ALA A 374 -23.26 -14.41 -6.01
C ALA A 374 -24.61 -14.27 -6.72
N THR A 375 -25.37 -13.19 -6.47
CA THR A 375 -26.70 -12.95 -7.06
C THR A 375 -26.77 -11.68 -7.87
N ASN A 376 -25.73 -10.88 -7.90
CA ASN A 376 -25.65 -9.54 -8.52
C ASN A 376 -26.78 -8.62 -8.03
N THR A 377 -27.06 -8.64 -6.72
CA THR A 377 -28.15 -7.85 -6.14
C THR A 377 -27.76 -7.25 -4.79
N TRP A 378 -28.26 -6.05 -4.50
CA TRP A 378 -28.26 -5.47 -3.17
C TRP A 378 -29.17 -6.25 -2.26
N LYS A 379 -28.69 -6.56 -1.08
CA LYS A 379 -29.51 -7.11 0.01
C LYS A 379 -30.47 -6.01 0.47
N GLY A 380 -31.75 -6.32 0.51
CA GLY A 380 -32.73 -5.39 1.06
C GLY A 380 -32.45 -5.03 2.52
N CYS A 381 -33.21 -4.06 3.07
CA CYS A 381 -33.08 -3.57 4.43
C CYS A 381 -32.90 -4.71 5.45
N CYS A 382 -32.07 -4.42 6.44
CA CYS A 382 -32.04 -5.08 7.76
C CYS A 382 -31.26 -6.37 7.87
N ASP A 383 -30.39 -6.67 6.94
CA ASP A 383 -29.39 -7.71 7.08
C ASP A 383 -28.08 -7.11 7.65
N GLN A 384 -28.03 -6.90 8.97
CA GLN A 384 -26.85 -6.47 9.76
C GLN A 384 -26.20 -5.17 9.30
N GLN A 385 -26.96 -4.08 9.31
CA GLN A 385 -26.45 -2.76 8.96
C GLN A 385 -26.14 -1.96 10.20
N THR A 386 -24.95 -1.36 10.22
CA THR A 386 -24.60 -0.38 11.23
C THR A 386 -24.87 1.01 10.72
N TRP A 387 -25.60 1.77 11.52
CA TRP A 387 -25.92 3.16 11.24
C TRP A 387 -24.80 4.05 11.73
N SER A 388 -23.83 4.34 10.83
CA SER A 388 -22.72 5.23 11.13
C SER A 388 -22.37 6.03 9.88
N PHE A 389 -21.88 7.24 10.09
CA PHE A 389 -21.39 8.08 9.03
C PHE A 389 -19.90 8.38 9.24
N TRP A 390 -19.07 7.99 8.27
CA TRP A 390 -17.62 8.17 8.28
C TRP A 390 -17.12 9.14 7.20
N GLY A 391 -17.97 10.07 6.78
CA GLY A 391 -17.62 11.03 5.74
C GLY A 391 -17.86 10.51 4.33
N LEU A 392 -17.19 11.15 3.38
CA LEU A 392 -17.29 10.88 1.95
C LEU A 392 -16.04 10.11 1.50
N TYR A 393 -16.23 8.99 0.80
CA TYR A 393 -15.18 8.01 0.48
C TYR A 393 -14.35 7.62 1.71
N PRO A 394 -14.96 7.11 2.77
CA PRO A 394 -14.19 6.64 3.92
C PRO A 394 -13.28 5.48 3.54
N ALA A 395 -12.01 5.55 3.93
CA ALA A 395 -11.04 4.48 3.68
C ALA A 395 -11.27 3.33 4.67
N ALA A 396 -12.07 2.34 4.26
CA ALA A 396 -12.37 1.14 5.04
C ALA A 396 -11.69 -0.07 4.40
N ILE A 397 -10.72 -0.65 5.09
CA ILE A 397 -9.86 -1.73 4.63
C ILE A 397 -10.31 -3.05 5.24
N LEU A 398 -10.50 -4.09 4.42
CA LEU A 398 -10.79 -5.44 4.90
C LEU A 398 -9.55 -6.04 5.58
N LEU A 399 -9.71 -6.51 6.80
CA LEU A 399 -8.70 -7.21 7.58
C LEU A 399 -8.81 -8.73 7.43
N GLN A 400 -7.74 -9.44 7.76
CA GLN A 400 -7.69 -10.91 7.68
C GLN A 400 -8.64 -11.62 8.65
N ASP A 401 -9.20 -10.92 9.64
CA ASP A 401 -10.20 -11.44 10.56
C ASP A 401 -11.65 -11.16 10.12
N GLY A 402 -11.83 -10.55 8.95
CA GLY A 402 -13.12 -10.23 8.35
C GLY A 402 -13.74 -8.92 8.83
N ARG A 403 -13.10 -8.19 9.77
CA ARG A 403 -13.52 -6.83 10.14
C ARG A 403 -13.06 -5.82 9.11
N LEU A 404 -13.72 -4.68 9.10
CA LEU A 404 -13.30 -3.50 8.33
C LEU A 404 -12.57 -2.52 9.25
N PHE A 405 -11.44 -2.03 8.81
CA PHE A 405 -10.71 -0.98 9.49
C PHE A 405 -10.95 0.34 8.78
N TYR A 406 -11.75 1.23 9.39
CA TYR A 406 -11.80 2.63 8.99
C TYR A 406 -10.58 3.35 9.55
N SER A 407 -9.71 3.79 8.68
CA SER A 407 -8.39 4.34 9.04
C SER A 407 -8.44 5.78 9.60
N GLY A 408 -9.61 6.44 9.56
CA GLY A 408 -9.77 7.85 9.82
C GLY A 408 -9.61 8.73 8.57
N SER A 409 -9.19 8.15 7.46
CA SER A 409 -9.02 8.83 6.16
C SER A 409 -10.35 8.87 5.39
N HIS A 410 -10.66 10.03 4.83
CA HIS A 410 -11.83 10.27 3.96
C HIS A 410 -11.56 11.48 3.07
N VAL A 411 -12.38 11.69 2.05
CA VAL A 411 -12.19 12.83 1.14
C VAL A 411 -12.73 14.12 1.76
N PHE A 412 -13.97 14.09 2.29
CA PHE A 412 -14.54 15.21 3.03
C PHE A 412 -15.25 14.68 4.27
N GLY A 413 -14.93 15.24 5.43
CA GLY A 413 -15.59 14.91 6.69
C GLY A 413 -16.98 15.50 6.82
N VAL A 414 -17.32 16.53 6.03
CA VAL A 414 -18.64 17.21 6.05
C VAL A 414 -19.04 17.63 7.46
N GLY A 415 -18.09 18.25 8.19
CA GLY A 415 -18.31 18.68 9.58
C GLY A 415 -18.12 17.57 10.63
N LEU A 416 -17.74 16.38 10.25
CA LEU A 416 -17.26 15.37 11.19
C LEU A 416 -15.97 15.90 11.82
N SER A 417 -16.01 16.23 13.10
CA SER A 417 -14.80 16.54 13.84
C SER A 417 -14.43 15.35 14.71
N GLY A 418 -13.24 14.81 14.50
CA GLY A 418 -12.60 13.89 15.41
C GLY A 418 -13.20 12.51 15.52
N THR A 419 -13.77 11.96 14.45
CA THR A 419 -14.18 10.54 14.45
C THR A 419 -13.01 9.61 14.69
N GLY A 420 -11.78 9.99 14.23
CA GLY A 420 -10.62 9.13 14.36
C GLY A 420 -10.76 7.87 13.53
N ALA A 421 -10.07 6.80 13.95
CA ALA A 421 -10.11 5.50 13.31
C ALA A 421 -10.96 4.51 14.11
N SER A 422 -11.49 3.47 13.46
CA SER A 422 -12.30 2.45 14.13
C SER A 422 -12.22 1.09 13.43
N LEU A 423 -12.40 0.04 14.22
CA LEU A 423 -12.66 -1.32 13.73
C LEU A 423 -14.17 -1.52 13.64
N TYR A 424 -14.62 -2.06 12.53
CA TYR A 424 -16.03 -2.31 12.27
C TYR A 424 -16.26 -3.79 11.96
N ASP A 425 -16.95 -4.48 12.85
CA ASP A 425 -17.45 -5.82 12.59
C ASP A 425 -18.80 -5.73 11.87
N TYR A 426 -18.77 -5.92 10.55
CA TYR A 426 -19.99 -5.88 9.74
C TYR A 426 -20.99 -6.98 10.13
N GLY A 427 -20.51 -8.14 10.62
CA GLY A 427 -21.35 -9.27 11.02
C GLY A 427 -22.20 -9.00 12.25
N THR A 428 -21.67 -8.30 13.24
CA THR A 428 -22.34 -7.93 14.49
C THR A 428 -22.83 -6.49 14.54
N GLY A 429 -22.35 -5.64 13.62
CA GLY A 429 -22.60 -4.21 13.65
C GLY A 429 -21.77 -3.45 14.69
N THR A 430 -20.79 -4.09 15.31
CA THR A 430 -19.98 -3.47 16.38
C THR A 430 -18.94 -2.53 15.81
N ILE A 431 -18.83 -1.33 16.36
CA ILE A 431 -17.76 -0.36 16.07
C ILE A 431 -16.92 -0.19 17.33
N THR A 432 -15.59 -0.29 17.16
CA THR A 432 -14.62 -0.08 18.25
C THR A 432 -13.64 1.00 17.85
N ASP A 433 -13.53 2.05 18.64
CA ASP A 433 -12.59 3.15 18.37
C ASP A 433 -11.14 2.68 18.47
N VAL A 434 -10.31 3.16 17.53
CA VAL A 434 -8.86 2.93 17.50
C VAL A 434 -8.15 4.23 17.83
N PRO A 435 -7.36 4.26 18.92
CA PRO A 435 -6.69 5.49 19.38
C PRO A 435 -5.40 5.78 18.61
N GLY A 436 -4.83 6.95 18.88
CA GLY A 436 -3.46 7.32 18.51
C GLY A 436 -3.33 8.10 17.19
N LEU A 437 -4.34 8.13 16.33
CA LEU A 437 -4.29 8.92 15.09
C LEU A 437 -4.08 10.40 15.42
N ARG A 438 -2.96 10.96 14.94
CA ARG A 438 -2.63 12.39 15.15
C ARG A 438 -3.52 13.26 14.27
N LYS A 439 -3.84 14.46 14.71
CA LYS A 439 -4.64 15.45 13.97
C LYS A 439 -5.88 14.81 13.31
N LYS A 440 -6.64 14.03 14.09
CA LYS A 440 -7.80 13.28 13.59
C LYS A 440 -8.87 14.16 12.94
N ASP A 441 -8.91 15.46 13.26
CA ASP A 441 -9.79 16.48 12.67
C ASP A 441 -9.22 17.08 11.37
N GLU A 442 -7.99 16.67 10.99
CA GLU A 442 -7.27 17.13 9.81
C GLU A 442 -6.87 15.91 8.94
N ARG A 443 -7.80 14.97 8.73
CA ARG A 443 -7.61 13.80 7.86
C ARG A 443 -8.48 13.82 6.61
N ASP A 444 -9.14 14.95 6.33
CA ASP A 444 -9.75 15.18 5.03
C ASP A 444 -8.68 15.03 3.95
N GLN A 445 -9.03 14.32 2.87
CA GLN A 445 -8.17 14.16 1.70
C GLN A 445 -6.81 13.47 1.98
N SER A 446 -6.71 12.76 3.09
CA SER A 446 -5.58 11.86 3.36
C SER A 446 -5.72 10.55 2.57
N MET A 447 -4.63 9.80 2.46
CA MET A 447 -4.58 8.45 1.87
C MET A 447 -4.26 7.42 2.94
N SER A 448 -4.82 6.22 2.82
CA SER A 448 -4.42 5.07 3.65
C SER A 448 -4.14 3.86 2.78
N VAL A 449 -3.09 3.12 3.11
CA VAL A 449 -2.66 1.94 2.38
C VAL A 449 -2.35 0.78 3.32
N LEU A 450 -2.90 -0.40 3.01
CA LEU A 450 -2.48 -1.65 3.66
C LEU A 450 -1.10 -2.01 3.13
N LEU A 451 -0.10 -1.91 4.00
CA LEU A 451 1.31 -2.06 3.61
C LEU A 451 1.63 -3.49 3.17
N PRO A 452 2.51 -3.66 2.19
CA PRO A 452 3.11 -4.95 1.84
C PRO A 452 3.97 -5.55 2.98
N PRO A 453 3.85 -6.87 3.25
CA PRO A 453 2.78 -7.74 2.77
C PRO A 453 1.47 -7.56 3.57
N ALA A 454 0.33 -7.84 2.95
CA ALA A 454 -0.97 -7.72 3.61
C ALA A 454 -1.11 -8.60 4.87
N GLN A 455 -0.33 -9.69 4.95
CA GLN A 455 -0.25 -10.59 6.09
C GLN A 455 0.18 -9.87 7.38
N ASP A 456 0.98 -8.82 7.28
CA ASP A 456 1.45 -8.04 8.44
C ASP A 456 0.36 -7.14 9.03
N GLN A 457 -0.76 -6.95 8.32
CA GLN A 457 -1.90 -6.15 8.78
C GLN A 457 -1.50 -4.74 9.25
N LYS A 458 -0.52 -4.14 8.62
CA LYS A 458 -0.05 -2.78 8.93
C LYS A 458 -0.67 -1.79 7.96
N VAL A 459 -1.17 -0.66 8.48
CA VAL A 459 -1.74 0.41 7.66
C VAL A 459 -0.98 1.70 7.90
N LEU A 460 -0.60 2.36 6.82
CA LEU A 460 -0.01 3.71 6.83
C LEU A 460 -1.07 4.71 6.37
N THR A 461 -1.37 5.70 7.20
CA THR A 461 -2.22 6.86 6.86
C THR A 461 -1.34 8.07 6.59
N ILE A 462 -1.52 8.70 5.43
CA ILE A 462 -0.57 9.65 4.84
C ILE A 462 -1.24 11.01 4.63
N GLY A 463 -0.62 12.08 5.14
CA GLY A 463 -1.00 13.45 4.86
C GLY A 463 -2.42 13.81 5.30
N GLY A 464 -3.04 14.71 4.58
CA GLY A 464 -4.37 15.24 4.84
C GLY A 464 -4.36 16.70 5.28
N GLY A 465 -5.53 17.25 5.48
CA GLY A 465 -5.79 18.60 5.95
C GLY A 465 -7.23 18.72 6.45
N ASN A 466 -7.68 19.94 6.67
CA ASN A 466 -9.07 20.24 6.97
C ASN A 466 -9.50 21.49 6.19
N HIS A 467 -10.27 21.29 5.14
CA HIS A 467 -10.68 22.35 4.22
C HIS A 467 -11.56 23.45 4.86
N THR A 468 -12.10 23.23 6.07
CA THR A 468 -12.94 24.21 6.77
C THR A 468 -12.20 24.98 7.85
N VAL A 469 -11.15 24.40 8.43
CA VAL A 469 -10.44 24.95 9.60
C VAL A 469 -9.03 25.37 9.28
N SER A 470 -8.29 24.54 8.55
CA SER A 470 -6.91 24.80 8.14
C SER A 470 -6.75 24.37 6.68
N PRO A 471 -6.57 25.28 5.75
CA PRO A 471 -6.40 24.94 4.35
C PRO A 471 -5.06 24.24 4.06
N ASP A 472 -4.10 24.30 4.99
CA ASP A 472 -2.77 23.75 4.78
C ASP A 472 -2.73 22.25 5.02
N ALA A 473 -2.14 21.51 4.09
CA ALA A 473 -1.86 20.09 4.23
C ALA A 473 -0.70 19.87 5.20
N HIS A 474 -0.69 18.72 5.88
CA HIS A 474 0.42 18.32 6.76
C HIS A 474 1.22 17.14 6.22
N ARG A 475 2.47 16.99 6.68
CA ARG A 475 3.40 15.92 6.28
C ARG A 475 3.27 14.66 7.13
N LEU A 476 2.41 14.66 8.12
CA LEU A 476 2.31 13.56 9.07
C LEU A 476 1.89 12.26 8.39
N THR A 477 2.58 11.19 8.74
CA THR A 477 2.11 9.82 8.48
C THR A 477 1.95 9.10 9.80
N ASP A 478 0.91 8.29 9.93
CA ASP A 478 0.65 7.48 11.11
C ASP A 478 0.58 6.01 10.71
N LEU A 479 1.30 5.17 11.44
CA LEU A 479 1.39 3.73 11.22
C LEU A 479 0.62 2.99 12.32
N ILE A 480 -0.12 1.95 11.93
CA ILE A 480 -0.78 1.06 12.87
C ILE A 480 -0.49 -0.39 12.54
N ASP A 481 -0.27 -1.20 13.56
CA ASP A 481 -0.21 -2.66 13.51
C ASP A 481 -1.51 -3.22 14.09
N LEU A 482 -2.34 -3.78 13.20
CA LEU A 482 -3.65 -4.32 13.54
C LEU A 482 -3.61 -5.76 14.08
N THR A 483 -2.42 -6.37 14.15
CA THR A 483 -2.21 -7.66 14.84
C THR A 483 -1.99 -7.51 16.34
N ALA A 484 -1.74 -6.28 16.80
CA ALA A 484 -1.54 -6.02 18.23
C ALA A 484 -2.83 -6.28 19.03
N ALA A 485 -2.72 -6.79 20.24
CA ALA A 485 -3.86 -7.06 21.12
C ALA A 485 -4.71 -5.81 21.43
N SER A 486 -4.11 -4.63 21.39
CA SER A 486 -4.79 -3.34 21.52
C SER A 486 -4.23 -2.39 20.44
N PRO A 487 -4.73 -2.46 19.20
CA PRO A 487 -4.20 -1.67 18.11
C PRO A 487 -4.29 -0.18 18.40
N ALA A 488 -3.20 0.55 18.15
CA ALA A 488 -3.16 2.00 18.25
C ALA A 488 -2.20 2.56 17.21
N TYR A 489 -2.52 3.72 16.65
CA TYR A 489 -1.61 4.41 15.76
C TYR A 489 -0.37 4.92 16.52
N VAL A 490 0.77 4.83 15.86
CA VAL A 490 2.03 5.44 16.26
C VAL A 490 2.53 6.37 15.14
N PRO A 491 3.33 7.41 15.45
CA PRO A 491 3.92 8.26 14.42
C PRO A 491 4.75 7.44 13.42
N GLY A 492 4.46 7.58 12.14
CA GLY A 492 5.32 7.15 11.04
C GLY A 492 6.34 8.25 10.66
N PRO A 493 7.22 8.01 9.68
CA PRO A 493 8.13 9.01 9.15
C PRO A 493 7.33 10.10 8.41
N ASP A 494 7.65 11.36 8.61
CA ASP A 494 7.00 12.45 7.89
C ASP A 494 7.25 12.32 6.37
N LEU A 495 6.26 12.73 5.55
CA LEU A 495 6.46 12.87 4.12
C LEU A 495 7.71 13.71 3.83
N PRO A 496 8.51 13.39 2.81
CA PRO A 496 9.61 14.23 2.39
C PRO A 496 9.16 15.66 2.13
N GLN A 497 10.01 16.63 2.43
CA GLN A 497 9.71 18.03 2.16
C GLN A 497 9.80 18.28 0.65
N GLY A 498 8.70 18.71 0.05
CA GLY A 498 8.65 19.08 -1.35
C GLY A 498 9.10 20.51 -1.61
N VAL A 499 8.98 20.95 -2.86
CA VAL A 499 9.23 22.32 -3.28
C VAL A 499 7.99 22.93 -3.92
N TYR A 500 7.82 24.23 -3.82
CA TYR A 500 6.79 24.97 -4.56
C TYR A 500 7.10 24.99 -6.06
N ALA A 501 6.09 25.32 -6.88
CA ALA A 501 6.28 25.43 -8.33
C ALA A 501 7.38 26.43 -8.78
N ASP A 502 7.71 27.40 -7.92
CA ASP A 502 8.81 28.33 -8.14
C ASP A 502 10.19 27.78 -7.72
N GLY A 503 10.25 26.53 -7.24
CA GLY A 503 11.46 25.86 -6.77
C GLY A 503 11.88 26.20 -5.34
N SER A 504 11.10 27.00 -4.61
CA SER A 504 11.37 27.28 -3.20
C SER A 504 10.98 26.07 -2.32
N PRO A 505 11.77 25.74 -1.28
CA PRO A 505 11.42 24.65 -0.37
C PRO A 505 10.12 24.95 0.38
N GLN A 506 9.29 23.94 0.56
CA GLN A 506 8.15 23.99 1.47
C GLN A 506 8.67 24.27 2.89
N THR A 507 7.96 25.12 3.64
CA THR A 507 8.33 25.49 4.99
C THR A 507 7.26 25.00 5.99
N GLY A 508 7.68 24.53 7.16
CA GLY A 508 6.79 24.10 8.23
C GLY A 508 6.16 22.72 8.01
N ASP A 509 4.94 22.54 8.52
CA ASP A 509 4.17 21.28 8.48
C ASP A 509 3.45 21.04 7.15
N GLN A 510 3.73 21.81 6.13
CA GLN A 510 3.08 21.66 4.83
C GLN A 510 3.40 20.31 4.21
N GLY A 511 2.36 19.61 3.80
CA GLY A 511 2.42 18.26 3.29
C GLY A 511 1.58 18.06 2.04
N LYS A 512 0.81 17.01 1.99
CA LYS A 512 0.00 16.67 0.82
C LYS A 512 -1.42 16.27 1.21
N VAL A 513 -2.39 16.85 0.50
CA VAL A 513 -3.75 16.34 0.36
C VAL A 513 -3.90 15.70 -1.03
N TYR A 514 -4.81 14.74 -1.20
CA TYR A 514 -4.99 13.96 -2.44
C TYR A 514 -3.69 13.27 -2.92
N VAL A 515 -2.85 12.88 -2.00
CA VAL A 515 -1.67 12.07 -2.30
C VAL A 515 -2.09 10.68 -2.72
N SER A 516 -1.49 10.15 -3.78
CA SER A 516 -1.67 8.76 -4.18
C SER A 516 -0.56 7.89 -3.59
N ALA A 517 -0.92 6.70 -3.12
CA ALA A 517 -0.01 5.66 -2.65
C ALA A 517 -0.26 4.38 -3.44
N VAL A 518 0.71 3.92 -4.21
CA VAL A 518 0.61 2.78 -5.12
C VAL A 518 1.56 1.68 -4.70
N ILE A 519 1.03 0.51 -4.38
CA ILE A 519 1.82 -0.68 -4.06
C ILE A 519 2.52 -1.18 -5.32
N LEU A 520 3.82 -1.45 -5.21
CA LEU A 520 4.67 -1.91 -6.31
C LEU A 520 5.04 -3.40 -6.16
N PRO A 521 5.42 -4.08 -7.26
CA PRO A 521 5.74 -5.50 -7.24
C PRO A 521 6.98 -5.87 -6.41
N ASP A 522 7.86 -4.93 -6.12
CA ASP A 522 9.03 -5.13 -5.25
C ASP A 522 8.67 -5.04 -3.76
N GLY A 523 7.41 -4.75 -3.43
CA GLY A 523 6.90 -4.60 -2.06
C GLY A 523 7.04 -3.20 -1.48
N LYS A 524 7.45 -2.22 -2.27
CA LYS A 524 7.49 -0.80 -1.87
C LYS A 524 6.20 -0.08 -2.25
N VAL A 525 6.03 1.14 -1.75
CA VAL A 525 4.88 1.99 -2.04
C VAL A 525 5.36 3.29 -2.67
N LEU A 526 4.93 3.54 -3.91
CA LEU A 526 5.15 4.82 -4.58
C LEU A 526 4.16 5.85 -4.04
N GLU A 527 4.67 6.93 -3.49
CA GLU A 527 3.91 8.11 -3.11
C GLU A 527 4.08 9.18 -4.20
N THR A 528 2.97 9.74 -4.72
CA THR A 528 3.02 10.73 -5.82
C THR A 528 1.79 11.63 -5.84
N GLY A 529 1.94 12.80 -6.46
CA GLY A 529 0.87 13.78 -6.59
C GLY A 529 0.54 14.48 -5.28
N GLY A 530 -0.62 15.10 -5.23
CA GLY A 530 -1.13 15.86 -4.10
C GLY A 530 -1.02 17.37 -4.27
N ALA A 531 -1.52 18.09 -3.28
CA ALA A 531 -1.47 19.54 -3.20
C ALA A 531 -1.09 20.00 -1.79
N LEU A 532 -0.49 21.21 -1.66
CA LEU A 532 -0.12 21.81 -0.37
C LEU A 532 -1.34 22.34 0.39
N HIS A 533 -2.35 22.74 -0.34
CA HIS A 533 -3.59 23.28 0.21
C HIS A 533 -4.77 22.41 -0.20
N THR A 534 -5.83 22.48 0.59
CA THR A 534 -7.05 21.71 0.38
C THR A 534 -7.61 21.92 -1.03
N TYR A 535 -8.21 20.88 -1.57
CA TYR A 535 -8.72 20.73 -2.92
C TYR A 535 -7.65 20.61 -3.99
N ARG A 536 -6.87 21.64 -4.32
CA ARG A 536 -6.21 21.66 -5.63
C ARG A 536 -5.23 22.82 -5.83
N GLU A 537 -4.97 23.56 -4.77
CA GLU A 537 -4.04 24.70 -4.85
C GLU A 537 -2.62 24.22 -4.55
N ASP A 538 -1.65 24.80 -5.24
CA ASP A 538 -0.23 24.48 -5.12
C ASP A 538 0.07 22.97 -5.25
N PRO A 539 -0.07 22.42 -6.48
CA PRO A 539 0.22 21.01 -6.72
C PRO A 539 1.67 20.65 -6.40
N VAL A 540 1.87 19.48 -5.82
CA VAL A 540 3.18 18.89 -5.54
C VAL A 540 3.53 17.90 -6.65
N PHE A 541 4.70 18.05 -7.24
CA PHE A 541 5.18 17.24 -8.36
C PHE A 541 6.15 16.15 -7.93
N GLU A 542 6.73 16.29 -6.74
CA GLU A 542 7.68 15.35 -6.18
C GLU A 542 6.99 14.05 -5.81
N ALA A 543 7.69 12.96 -6.11
CA ALA A 543 7.34 11.61 -5.71
C ALA A 543 8.41 11.04 -4.77
N SER A 544 8.02 10.10 -3.94
CA SER A 544 8.91 9.37 -3.05
C SER A 544 8.55 7.89 -2.98
N MET A 545 9.52 7.06 -2.58
CA MET A 545 9.34 5.64 -2.40
C MET A 545 9.34 5.32 -0.91
N TYR A 546 8.23 4.84 -0.39
CA TYR A 546 8.15 4.32 0.96
C TYR A 546 8.55 2.84 0.98
N ASP A 547 9.47 2.51 1.87
CA ASP A 547 9.90 1.13 2.11
C ASP A 547 9.34 0.64 3.46
N PRO A 548 8.37 -0.30 3.45
CA PRO A 548 7.79 -0.83 4.69
C PRO A 548 8.80 -1.57 5.58
N ALA A 549 9.85 -2.16 4.99
CA ALA A 549 10.84 -2.92 5.75
C ALA A 549 11.72 -2.01 6.63
N THR A 550 12.01 -0.79 6.17
CA THR A 550 12.83 0.19 6.90
C THR A 550 11.99 1.28 7.55
N ASN A 551 10.70 1.36 7.22
CA ASN A 551 9.79 2.44 7.64
C ASN A 551 10.35 3.82 7.28
N THR A 552 10.82 4.00 6.04
CA THR A 552 11.41 5.26 5.55
C THR A 552 10.91 5.64 4.19
N PHE A 553 10.92 6.94 3.89
CA PHE A 553 10.75 7.46 2.53
C PHE A 553 12.10 7.71 1.89
N ASP A 554 12.28 7.25 0.66
CA ASP A 554 13.37 7.63 -0.24
C ASP A 554 12.86 8.75 -1.16
N PRO A 555 13.27 10.01 -0.96
CA PRO A 555 12.85 11.14 -1.77
C PRO A 555 13.67 11.22 -3.07
N GLY A 556 13.27 12.14 -3.95
CA GLY A 556 14.08 12.49 -5.11
C GLY A 556 13.83 11.63 -6.32
N LEU A 557 12.69 10.97 -6.41
CA LEU A 557 12.24 10.35 -7.64
C LEU A 557 11.95 11.41 -8.72
N ALA A 558 11.91 10.99 -9.99
CA ALA A 558 11.52 11.88 -11.09
C ALA A 558 10.12 12.47 -10.85
N THR A 559 9.97 13.76 -11.12
CA THR A 559 8.71 14.50 -10.92
C THR A 559 7.73 14.26 -12.06
N ASP A 560 6.43 14.05 -11.75
CA ASP A 560 5.38 14.00 -12.78
C ASP A 560 5.25 15.40 -13.43
N PRO A 561 5.41 15.52 -14.75
CA PRO A 561 5.27 16.82 -15.42
C PRO A 561 3.82 17.31 -15.47
N VAL A 562 2.85 16.53 -14.96
CA VAL A 562 1.43 16.86 -14.92
C VAL A 562 0.97 16.92 -13.46
N PRO A 563 0.33 18.02 -13.02
CA PRO A 563 -0.16 18.12 -11.65
C PRO A 563 -1.27 17.07 -11.40
N ARG A 564 -1.26 16.49 -10.18
CA ARG A 564 -2.24 15.47 -9.75
C ARG A 564 -2.78 15.85 -8.39
N THR A 565 -3.91 16.56 -8.38
CA THR A 565 -4.57 17.02 -7.15
C THR A 565 -6.00 16.44 -7.05
N TYR A 566 -7.01 17.26 -6.83
CA TYR A 566 -8.41 16.83 -6.78
C TYR A 566 -8.86 16.11 -8.05
N HIS A 567 -9.62 15.03 -7.92
CA HIS A 567 -10.04 14.14 -9.01
C HIS A 567 -8.87 13.48 -9.77
N SER A 568 -7.79 13.14 -9.09
CA SER A 568 -6.71 12.36 -9.67
C SER A 568 -6.71 10.91 -9.17
N SER A 569 -6.06 10.05 -9.94
CA SER A 569 -5.88 8.62 -9.64
C SER A 569 -4.48 8.19 -10.05
N ALA A 570 -3.91 7.23 -9.31
CA ALA A 570 -2.69 6.53 -9.69
C ALA A 570 -2.86 5.02 -9.47
N MET A 571 -2.32 4.19 -10.38
CA MET A 571 -2.47 2.74 -10.31
C MET A 571 -1.30 2.00 -10.95
N LEU A 572 -0.98 0.83 -10.39
CA LEU A 572 -0.02 -0.11 -10.98
C LEU A 572 -0.60 -0.75 -12.25
N LEU A 573 0.20 -0.77 -13.31
CA LEU A 573 -0.07 -1.52 -14.55
C LEU A 573 0.57 -2.91 -14.54
N PRO A 574 0.07 -3.88 -15.31
CA PRO A 574 0.61 -5.24 -15.32
C PRO A 574 2.09 -5.34 -15.72
N ASP A 575 2.60 -4.40 -16.47
CA ASP A 575 4.02 -4.34 -16.85
C ASP A 575 4.94 -3.74 -15.77
N GLY A 576 4.39 -3.36 -14.63
CA GLY A 576 5.10 -2.78 -13.49
C GLY A 576 5.29 -1.26 -13.56
N ARG A 577 4.75 -0.59 -14.58
CA ARG A 577 4.67 0.88 -14.62
C ARG A 577 3.48 1.38 -13.78
N VAL A 578 3.47 2.67 -13.46
CA VAL A 578 2.35 3.31 -12.76
C VAL A 578 1.72 4.36 -13.65
N LEU A 579 0.42 4.26 -13.86
CA LEU A 579 -0.40 5.24 -14.59
C LEU A 579 -0.94 6.27 -13.61
N THR A 580 -0.88 7.55 -13.99
CA THR A 580 -1.57 8.65 -13.31
C THR A 580 -2.48 9.40 -14.28
N VAL A 581 -3.66 9.77 -13.82
CA VAL A 581 -4.67 10.47 -14.64
C VAL A 581 -5.54 11.38 -13.78
N GLY A 582 -6.16 12.37 -14.41
CA GLY A 582 -7.04 13.32 -13.74
C GLY A 582 -6.29 14.46 -13.09
N ASN A 583 -6.95 15.55 -12.95
CA ASN A 583 -6.67 16.72 -12.13
C ASN A 583 -7.74 17.77 -12.44
N ASN A 584 -8.38 18.30 -11.41
CA ASN A 584 -9.42 19.31 -11.54
C ASN A 584 -9.01 20.59 -10.77
N PRO A 585 -8.20 21.47 -11.36
CA PRO A 585 -7.73 22.68 -10.70
C PRO A 585 -8.88 23.68 -10.40
N GLY A 586 -8.58 24.66 -9.54
CA GLY A 586 -9.55 25.62 -9.00
C GLY A 586 -10.19 26.56 -10.04
N ASP A 587 -9.60 26.67 -11.22
CA ASP A 587 -10.10 27.51 -12.32
C ASP A 587 -11.28 26.89 -13.11
N GLY A 588 -11.75 25.70 -12.68
CA GLY A 588 -12.84 24.98 -13.32
C GLY A 588 -12.44 24.16 -14.55
N SER A 589 -11.16 24.18 -14.94
CA SER A 589 -10.62 23.31 -15.97
C SER A 589 -10.49 21.87 -15.48
N PHE A 590 -10.15 20.95 -16.37
CA PHE A 590 -9.82 19.56 -16.04
C PHE A 590 -8.63 19.11 -16.89
N ASP A 591 -7.53 18.73 -16.27
CA ASP A 591 -6.38 18.20 -16.98
C ASP A 591 -6.62 16.71 -17.33
N ARG A 592 -6.67 16.43 -18.62
CA ARG A 592 -6.97 15.10 -19.17
C ARG A 592 -5.74 14.35 -19.63
N ARG A 593 -4.53 14.90 -19.41
CA ARG A 593 -3.29 14.20 -19.76
C ARG A 593 -3.11 12.98 -18.86
N ILE A 594 -2.63 11.89 -19.45
CA ILE A 594 -2.19 10.68 -18.74
C ILE A 594 -0.67 10.72 -18.68
N SER A 595 -0.10 10.46 -17.50
CA SER A 595 1.33 10.22 -17.32
C SER A 595 1.55 8.76 -16.91
N ILE A 596 2.68 8.19 -17.34
CA ILE A 596 3.09 6.84 -16.98
C ILE A 596 4.49 6.91 -16.38
N TYR A 597 4.61 6.48 -15.13
CA TYR A 597 5.88 6.38 -14.43
C TYR A 597 6.49 4.99 -14.64
N SER A 598 7.72 4.94 -15.06
CA SER A 598 8.56 3.75 -15.07
C SER A 598 9.45 3.77 -13.83
N PRO A 599 9.16 2.96 -12.80
CA PRO A 599 9.97 2.93 -11.57
C PRO A 599 11.41 2.51 -11.81
N PRO A 600 12.35 2.83 -10.89
CA PRO A 600 13.76 2.53 -11.02
C PRO A 600 14.09 1.07 -11.35
N TYR A 601 13.35 0.11 -10.78
CA TYR A 601 13.58 -1.32 -11.02
C TYR A 601 13.45 -1.72 -12.50
N LEU A 602 12.68 -0.99 -13.31
CA LEU A 602 12.57 -1.28 -14.76
C LEU A 602 13.83 -0.95 -15.55
N PHE A 603 14.84 -0.34 -14.93
CA PHE A 603 16.10 0.06 -15.53
C PHE A 603 17.31 -0.60 -14.85
N ARG A 604 17.07 -1.59 -13.98
CA ARG A 604 18.11 -2.21 -13.14
C ARG A 604 18.48 -3.63 -13.56
N GLY A 605 18.33 -3.97 -14.83
CA GLY A 605 18.71 -5.26 -15.40
C GLY A 605 17.55 -6.06 -15.94
N ASP A 606 17.82 -7.33 -16.25
CA ASP A 606 16.84 -8.21 -16.86
C ASP A 606 15.74 -8.58 -15.87
N ARG A 607 14.52 -8.62 -16.38
CA ARG A 607 13.34 -8.99 -15.63
C ARG A 607 13.12 -10.50 -15.70
N PRO A 608 12.89 -11.22 -14.58
CA PRO A 608 12.46 -12.59 -14.65
C PRO A 608 11.14 -12.70 -15.42
N GLN A 609 10.97 -13.78 -16.19
CA GLN A 609 9.75 -14.02 -16.96
C GLN A 609 9.03 -15.23 -16.38
N ILE A 610 7.73 -15.10 -16.10
CA ILE A 610 6.88 -16.24 -15.81
C ILE A 610 6.60 -16.94 -17.14
N THR A 611 7.20 -18.11 -17.34
CA THR A 611 7.09 -18.89 -18.60
C THR A 611 5.90 -19.83 -18.58
N SER A 612 5.47 -20.28 -17.39
CA SER A 612 4.23 -21.04 -17.24
C SER A 612 3.66 -20.96 -15.82
N VAL A 613 2.34 -21.05 -15.72
CA VAL A 613 1.57 -21.24 -14.49
C VAL A 613 0.73 -22.50 -14.70
N ALA A 614 0.73 -23.43 -13.75
CA ALA A 614 0.04 -24.71 -13.89
C ALA A 614 -1.47 -24.57 -14.11
N SER A 615 -2.07 -23.54 -13.48
CA SER A 615 -3.46 -23.14 -13.69
C SER A 615 -3.60 -21.63 -13.47
N ALA A 616 -4.40 -20.97 -14.27
CA ALA A 616 -4.82 -19.59 -13.99
C ALA A 616 -5.90 -19.51 -12.88
N GLU A 617 -6.62 -20.62 -12.64
CA GLU A 617 -7.63 -20.71 -11.58
C GLU A 617 -6.99 -21.28 -10.31
N TRP A 618 -7.04 -20.53 -9.23
CA TRP A 618 -6.43 -20.84 -7.95
C TRP A 618 -7.49 -21.07 -6.86
N ALA A 619 -7.27 -22.08 -6.05
CA ALA A 619 -8.13 -22.38 -4.88
C ALA A 619 -7.40 -22.05 -3.59
N TYR A 620 -8.11 -21.57 -2.59
CA TYR A 620 -7.55 -21.25 -1.27
C TYR A 620 -6.85 -22.45 -0.63
N GLY A 621 -5.68 -22.21 -0.04
CA GLY A 621 -4.85 -23.22 0.60
C GLY A 621 -4.17 -24.17 -0.37
N SER A 622 -4.17 -23.88 -1.67
CA SER A 622 -3.50 -24.71 -2.68
C SER A 622 -2.09 -24.22 -2.99
N ALA A 623 -1.21 -25.16 -3.41
CA ALA A 623 0.07 -24.83 -4.01
C ALA A 623 -0.06 -24.78 -5.54
N GLN A 624 0.53 -23.76 -6.14
CA GLN A 624 0.51 -23.54 -7.59
C GLN A 624 1.91 -23.57 -8.16
N ARG A 625 2.14 -24.46 -9.09
CA ARG A 625 3.44 -24.58 -9.77
C ARG A 625 3.62 -23.49 -10.80
N VAL A 626 4.73 -22.77 -10.68
CA VAL A 626 5.14 -21.70 -11.59
C VAL A 626 6.55 -21.98 -12.08
N THR A 627 6.78 -21.81 -13.38
CA THR A 627 8.12 -21.87 -13.99
C THR A 627 8.49 -20.50 -14.49
N THR A 628 9.73 -20.13 -14.29
CA THR A 628 10.33 -18.85 -14.71
C THR A 628 11.51 -19.11 -15.64
N ASP A 629 12.04 -18.10 -16.28
CA ASP A 629 13.27 -18.20 -17.09
C ASP A 629 14.55 -18.04 -16.26
N SER A 630 14.41 -17.68 -14.99
CA SER A 630 15.52 -17.45 -14.05
C SER A 630 15.04 -17.70 -12.61
N ALA A 631 15.96 -17.91 -11.68
CA ALA A 631 15.65 -18.10 -10.27
C ALA A 631 15.00 -16.86 -9.67
N ILE A 632 13.98 -17.08 -8.83
CA ILE A 632 13.24 -16.02 -8.12
C ILE A 632 13.41 -16.14 -6.61
N THR A 633 13.30 -15.01 -5.93
CA THR A 633 13.42 -14.91 -4.46
C THR A 633 12.10 -14.56 -3.78
N LYS A 634 11.16 -13.94 -4.51
CA LYS A 634 9.84 -13.53 -3.98
C LYS A 634 8.77 -13.75 -5.04
N ALA A 635 7.55 -13.98 -4.58
CA ALA A 635 6.35 -14.00 -5.42
C ALA A 635 5.20 -13.36 -4.66
N SER A 636 4.32 -12.65 -5.37
CA SER A 636 3.18 -11.98 -4.77
C SER A 636 1.99 -11.93 -5.70
N LEU A 637 0.80 -11.79 -5.09
CA LEU A 637 -0.42 -11.42 -5.77
C LEU A 637 -0.74 -9.96 -5.44
N ILE A 638 -0.91 -9.14 -6.46
CA ILE A 638 -1.30 -7.74 -6.31
C ILE A 638 -2.70 -7.57 -6.88
N ARG A 639 -3.62 -7.04 -6.06
CA ARG A 639 -4.99 -6.79 -6.52
C ARG A 639 -4.98 -5.65 -7.54
N PRO A 640 -5.71 -5.78 -8.68
CA PRO A 640 -5.85 -4.68 -9.62
C PRO A 640 -6.59 -3.51 -8.98
N ALA A 641 -6.12 -2.30 -9.23
CA ALA A 641 -6.59 -1.10 -8.55
C ALA A 641 -7.97 -0.63 -9.02
N ALA A 642 -8.76 -0.07 -8.10
CA ALA A 642 -10.02 0.63 -8.35
C ALA A 642 -10.00 1.97 -7.60
N VAL A 643 -9.49 3.02 -8.24
CA VAL A 643 -9.08 4.27 -7.61
C VAL A 643 -10.07 5.39 -7.89
N THR A 644 -10.39 6.16 -6.89
CA THR A 644 -11.06 7.46 -7.02
C THR A 644 -10.50 8.45 -6.00
N HIS A 645 -10.32 9.71 -6.39
CA HIS A 645 -9.86 10.77 -5.49
C HIS A 645 -8.59 10.37 -4.72
N SER A 646 -7.64 9.74 -5.43
CA SER A 646 -6.40 9.17 -4.91
C SER A 646 -6.56 7.99 -3.92
N SER A 647 -7.78 7.56 -3.61
CA SER A 647 -8.08 6.51 -2.63
C SER A 647 -8.41 5.16 -3.29
N ASP A 648 -7.82 4.08 -2.75
CA ASP A 648 -8.13 2.69 -3.09
C ASP A 648 -8.02 1.81 -1.83
N PRO A 649 -9.10 1.61 -1.07
CA PRO A 649 -9.08 0.81 0.16
C PRO A 649 -8.96 -0.70 -0.09
N ASN A 650 -9.15 -1.15 -1.33
CA ASN A 650 -9.05 -2.57 -1.71
C ASN A 650 -7.64 -2.96 -2.19
N GLN A 651 -6.75 -2.00 -2.35
CA GLN A 651 -5.37 -2.24 -2.77
C GLN A 651 -4.65 -3.17 -1.78
N ARG A 652 -4.03 -4.26 -2.28
CA ARG A 652 -3.29 -5.18 -1.43
C ARG A 652 -2.23 -5.98 -2.17
N TYR A 653 -1.20 -6.32 -1.44
CA TYR A 653 -0.07 -7.16 -1.83
C TYR A 653 -0.07 -8.39 -0.93
N VAL A 654 -0.39 -9.55 -1.49
CA VAL A 654 -0.39 -10.83 -0.77
C VAL A 654 0.90 -11.56 -1.10
N ASP A 655 1.76 -11.73 -0.10
CA ASP A 655 2.99 -12.51 -0.24
C ASP A 655 2.66 -14.00 -0.44
N LEU A 656 3.41 -14.65 -1.32
CA LEU A 656 3.27 -16.08 -1.63
C LEU A 656 4.51 -16.84 -1.15
N PRO A 657 4.42 -17.56 -0.04
CA PRO A 657 5.50 -18.44 0.36
C PRO A 657 5.85 -19.40 -0.78
N LEU A 658 7.14 -19.41 -1.16
CA LEU A 658 7.62 -20.21 -2.28
C LEU A 658 8.46 -21.40 -1.81
N THR A 659 8.34 -22.54 -2.51
CA THR A 659 9.18 -23.71 -2.31
C THR A 659 9.86 -24.03 -3.64
N VAL A 660 11.17 -24.01 -3.67
CA VAL A 660 11.95 -24.32 -4.89
C VAL A 660 11.84 -25.82 -5.18
N VAL A 661 11.37 -26.15 -6.39
CA VAL A 661 11.25 -27.53 -6.87
C VAL A 661 12.52 -27.91 -7.68
N ASN A 662 12.97 -27.00 -8.52
CA ASN A 662 14.26 -26.98 -9.20
C ASN A 662 14.60 -25.54 -9.60
N GLY A 663 15.78 -25.25 -10.11
CA GLY A 663 16.35 -23.90 -10.22
C GLY A 663 15.43 -22.79 -10.76
N ASP A 664 14.48 -23.11 -11.62
CA ASP A 664 13.56 -22.16 -12.27
C ASP A 664 12.07 -22.48 -12.06
N THR A 665 11.78 -23.53 -11.28
CA THR A 665 10.40 -23.98 -11.00
C THR A 665 10.16 -23.95 -9.50
N VAL A 666 9.08 -23.28 -9.11
CA VAL A 666 8.66 -23.11 -7.71
C VAL A 666 7.21 -23.53 -7.52
N ASP A 667 6.87 -23.97 -6.31
CA ASP A 667 5.50 -24.08 -5.84
C ASP A 667 5.19 -22.85 -4.97
N LEU A 668 4.16 -22.11 -5.32
CA LEU A 668 3.65 -20.92 -4.63
C LEU A 668 2.43 -21.29 -3.82
N ASN A 669 2.43 -20.96 -2.52
CA ASN A 669 1.38 -21.33 -1.60
C ASN A 669 0.38 -20.20 -1.41
N LEU A 670 -0.85 -20.37 -1.91
CA LEU A 670 -1.93 -19.42 -1.66
C LEU A 670 -2.46 -19.58 -0.23
N THR A 671 -2.71 -18.46 0.45
CA THR A 671 -3.38 -18.45 1.76
C THR A 671 -4.70 -19.22 1.75
N SER A 672 -5.07 -19.83 2.87
CA SER A 672 -6.42 -20.39 3.07
C SER A 672 -7.45 -19.34 3.52
N ASN A 673 -7.03 -18.11 3.80
CA ASN A 673 -7.87 -17.04 4.32
C ASN A 673 -8.41 -16.13 3.20
N PRO A 674 -9.71 -16.17 2.89
CA PRO A 674 -10.31 -15.33 1.87
C PRO A 674 -10.41 -13.84 2.27
N ASP A 675 -10.41 -13.51 3.56
CA ASP A 675 -10.40 -12.11 4.01
C ASP A 675 -9.01 -11.47 3.80
N LEU A 676 -7.95 -12.28 3.78
CA LEU A 676 -6.60 -11.83 3.44
C LEU A 676 -6.43 -11.62 1.93
N ALA A 677 -6.97 -12.52 1.12
CA ALA A 677 -6.94 -12.46 -0.34
C ALA A 677 -8.36 -12.63 -0.88
N PRO A 678 -9.22 -11.58 -0.92
CA PRO A 678 -10.56 -11.66 -1.47
C PRO A 678 -10.61 -12.28 -2.87
N PRO A 679 -11.68 -13.02 -3.24
CA PRO A 679 -11.74 -13.72 -4.51
C PRO A 679 -11.71 -12.75 -5.70
N GLY A 680 -11.23 -13.20 -6.83
CA GLY A 680 -11.18 -12.41 -8.06
C GLY A 680 -9.82 -12.46 -8.75
N TRP A 681 -9.61 -11.54 -9.67
CA TRP A 681 -8.39 -11.47 -10.47
C TRP A 681 -7.25 -10.78 -9.72
N TYR A 682 -6.05 -11.32 -9.92
CA TYR A 682 -4.81 -10.80 -9.36
C TYR A 682 -3.70 -10.77 -10.39
N MET A 683 -2.80 -9.83 -10.23
CA MET A 683 -1.51 -9.74 -10.91
C MET A 683 -0.48 -10.56 -10.14
N LEU A 684 -0.14 -11.76 -10.62
CA LEU A 684 0.99 -12.54 -10.09
C LEU A 684 2.29 -11.89 -10.57
N SER A 685 3.12 -11.49 -9.64
CA SER A 685 4.46 -10.97 -9.91
C SER A 685 5.50 -11.78 -9.17
N VAL A 686 6.66 -11.99 -9.80
CA VAL A 686 7.82 -12.65 -9.19
C VAL A 686 9.02 -11.70 -9.23
N VAL A 687 9.91 -11.81 -8.26
CA VAL A 687 11.10 -10.94 -8.16
C VAL A 687 12.34 -11.82 -8.19
N GLY A 688 13.26 -11.51 -9.10
CA GLY A 688 14.56 -12.17 -9.18
C GLY A 688 15.52 -11.72 -8.08
N ALA A 689 16.67 -12.37 -7.99
CA ALA A 689 17.71 -12.05 -7.01
C ALA A 689 18.25 -10.60 -7.12
N SER A 690 18.15 -9.99 -8.31
CA SER A 690 18.50 -8.58 -8.54
C SER A 690 17.47 -7.58 -7.99
N GLY A 691 16.36 -8.04 -7.41
CA GLY A 691 15.27 -7.17 -6.95
C GLY A 691 14.40 -6.63 -8.09
N VAL A 692 14.60 -7.08 -9.32
CA VAL A 692 13.79 -6.66 -10.48
C VAL A 692 12.54 -7.53 -10.57
N PRO A 693 11.32 -6.95 -10.61
CA PRO A 693 10.09 -7.73 -10.74
C PRO A 693 9.79 -8.12 -12.20
N SER A 694 9.10 -9.24 -12.36
CA SER A 694 8.52 -9.65 -13.65
C SER A 694 7.46 -8.67 -14.14
N ALA A 695 7.07 -8.77 -15.43
CA ALA A 695 5.72 -8.39 -15.80
C ALA A 695 4.73 -9.34 -15.11
N ALA A 696 3.53 -8.84 -14.80
CA ALA A 696 2.52 -9.63 -14.11
C ALA A 696 1.88 -10.66 -15.06
N THR A 697 1.56 -11.81 -14.50
CA THR A 697 0.67 -12.81 -15.12
C THR A 697 -0.67 -12.80 -14.38
N TRP A 698 -1.77 -12.76 -15.11
CA TRP A 698 -3.09 -12.78 -14.51
C TRP A 698 -3.45 -14.16 -13.97
N VAL A 699 -3.90 -14.21 -12.73
CA VAL A 699 -4.44 -15.41 -12.09
C VAL A 699 -5.75 -15.04 -11.39
N HIS A 700 -6.64 -16.03 -11.25
CA HIS A 700 -7.96 -15.85 -10.69
C HIS A 700 -8.12 -16.71 -9.44
N ILE A 701 -8.52 -16.10 -8.32
CA ILE A 701 -8.87 -16.81 -7.10
C ILE A 701 -10.37 -17.04 -7.10
N SER A 702 -10.78 -18.30 -7.20
CA SER A 702 -12.20 -18.68 -7.14
C SER A 702 -12.79 -18.38 -5.76
N PRO A 703 -14.09 -17.98 -5.66
CA PRO A 703 -14.72 -17.71 -4.38
C PRO A 703 -14.60 -18.88 -3.39
N ALA A 704 -14.29 -18.57 -2.15
CA ALA A 704 -14.15 -19.56 -1.09
C ALA A 704 -15.48 -20.27 -0.81
N THR A 705 -15.45 -21.58 -0.59
CA THR A 705 -16.61 -22.35 -0.13
C THR A 705 -17.01 -21.91 1.28
N ALA A 706 -18.28 -22.10 1.66
CA ALA A 706 -18.76 -21.80 2.99
C ALA A 706 -17.93 -22.46 4.12
N ALA A 707 -17.40 -23.66 3.86
CA ALA A 707 -16.53 -24.37 4.80
C ALA A 707 -15.17 -23.67 4.95
N GLN A 708 -14.57 -23.19 3.86
CA GLN A 708 -13.30 -22.44 3.87
C GLN A 708 -13.45 -21.09 4.58
N GLN A 709 -14.55 -20.37 4.33
CA GLN A 709 -14.86 -19.11 5.02
C GLN A 709 -15.02 -19.31 6.53
N ALA A 710 -15.73 -20.38 6.95
CA ALA A 710 -15.91 -20.72 8.37
C ALA A 710 -14.57 -21.10 9.03
N ALA A 711 -13.71 -21.87 8.34
CA ALA A 711 -12.41 -22.27 8.86
C ALA A 711 -11.45 -21.10 9.05
N ALA A 712 -11.45 -20.13 8.12
CA ALA A 712 -10.62 -18.91 8.23
C ALA A 712 -10.97 -18.10 9.48
N ARG A 713 -12.27 -17.95 9.77
CA ARG A 713 -12.73 -17.24 10.99
C ARG A 713 -12.39 -17.96 12.29
N VAL A 714 -12.38 -19.29 12.30
CA VAL A 714 -12.00 -20.08 13.49
C VAL A 714 -10.48 -19.96 13.77
N GLN A 715 -9.67 -19.86 12.75
CA GLN A 715 -8.22 -19.73 12.91
C GLN A 715 -7.82 -18.37 13.52
N THR A 716 -8.55 -17.30 13.24
CA THR A 716 -8.33 -15.97 13.82
C THR A 716 -8.82 -15.85 15.27
N PHE A 717 -9.78 -16.67 15.71
CA PHE A 717 -10.28 -16.67 17.10
C PHE A 717 -9.50 -17.61 18.04
N ALA A 718 -8.69 -18.54 17.53
CA ALA A 718 -7.93 -19.48 18.36
C ALA A 718 -6.72 -18.83 19.08
N ASP A 719 -6.31 -17.65 18.64
CA ASP A 719 -5.20 -16.88 19.22
C ASP A 719 -5.65 -15.74 20.16
N ASP A 720 -6.98 -15.64 20.48
CA ASP A 720 -7.49 -14.62 21.39
C ASP A 720 -7.51 -15.14 22.83
N PRO A 721 -6.68 -14.60 23.76
CA PRO A 721 -6.75 -14.97 25.18
C PRO A 721 -7.90 -14.26 25.87
N GLY A 722 -9.08 -14.88 25.87
CA GLY A 722 -10.16 -14.76 26.86
C GLY A 722 -10.66 -13.33 27.18
N GLU A 723 -11.95 -13.12 26.89
CA GLU A 723 -12.74 -11.96 27.34
C GLU A 723 -12.40 -11.48 28.75
N ALA A 724 -11.94 -10.23 28.83
CA ALA A 724 -11.92 -9.50 30.09
C ALA A 724 -13.27 -8.83 30.32
N GLU A 725 -13.86 -9.02 31.51
CA GLU A 725 -15.11 -8.37 31.95
C GLU A 725 -15.13 -6.85 31.68
N PRO A 726 -16.28 -6.28 31.30
CA PRO A 726 -16.38 -4.87 30.93
C PRO A 726 -16.03 -3.96 32.11
N ALA A 727 -15.02 -3.12 31.90
CA ALA A 727 -14.59 -2.11 32.86
C ALA A 727 -15.70 -1.08 33.10
N LYS A 728 -15.92 -0.75 34.38
CA LYS A 728 -16.86 0.26 34.84
C LYS A 728 -16.66 1.60 34.14
N ALA A 729 -17.76 2.18 33.70
CA ALA A 729 -17.87 3.47 33.04
C ALA A 729 -17.03 4.58 33.66
N THR A 730 -16.18 5.21 32.85
CA THR A 730 -15.41 6.41 33.14
C THR A 730 -16.24 7.67 32.87
N PRO A 731 -15.97 8.81 33.52
CA PRO A 731 -16.88 9.94 33.57
C PRO A 731 -16.97 10.73 32.26
N LYS A 732 -18.18 11.21 32.00
CA LYS A 732 -18.68 12.00 30.86
C LYS A 732 -17.67 12.98 30.27
N LYS A 733 -17.24 12.76 29.02
CA LYS A 733 -16.64 13.79 28.17
C LYS A 733 -17.74 14.69 27.63
N LYS A 734 -17.52 16.00 27.65
CA LYS A 734 -18.43 16.99 27.03
C LYS A 734 -18.52 16.72 25.52
N GLY A 735 -19.74 16.58 25.00
CA GLY A 735 -20.01 16.42 23.59
C GLY A 735 -19.39 17.55 22.73
N VAL A 736 -18.91 17.20 21.58
CA VAL A 736 -18.40 18.13 20.57
C VAL A 736 -19.57 18.83 19.92
N LYS A 737 -19.54 20.16 19.79
CA LYS A 737 -20.58 20.91 19.09
C LYS A 737 -20.33 20.84 17.58
N VAL A 738 -21.07 19.97 16.92
CA VAL A 738 -21.26 20.01 15.47
C VAL A 738 -22.44 20.96 15.17
N ALA A 739 -22.37 21.71 14.06
CA ALA A 739 -23.49 22.57 13.67
C ALA A 739 -24.72 21.69 13.39
N GLU A 740 -25.87 22.06 13.95
CA GLU A 740 -27.11 21.27 13.89
C GLU A 740 -27.49 20.92 12.45
N GLY A 741 -27.59 19.60 12.14
CA GLY A 741 -28.08 19.08 10.86
C GLY A 741 -27.09 19.18 9.68
N TYR A 742 -25.83 19.53 9.93
CA TYR A 742 -24.85 19.77 8.86
C TYR A 742 -24.42 18.47 8.15
N ASP A 743 -24.33 17.37 8.86
CA ASP A 743 -23.95 16.02 8.37
C ASP A 743 -25.14 15.05 8.26
N GLY A 744 -26.36 15.52 8.46
CA GLY A 744 -27.56 14.70 8.48
C GLY A 744 -27.80 13.96 9.79
N CYS A 745 -26.95 14.15 10.80
CA CYS A 745 -27.03 13.52 12.10
C CYS A 745 -27.48 14.50 13.20
N ASP A 746 -28.20 13.96 14.20
CA ASP A 746 -28.52 14.68 15.44
C ASP A 746 -27.61 14.18 16.57
N HIS A 747 -26.46 14.82 16.73
CA HIS A 747 -25.45 14.50 17.75
C HIS A 747 -25.89 14.89 19.19
N THR A 748 -27.13 15.29 19.36
CA THR A 748 -27.75 15.42 20.68
C THR A 748 -27.95 14.06 21.34
N TYR A 749 -27.96 12.96 20.56
CA TYR A 749 -28.20 11.61 21.02
C TYR A 749 -27.01 10.69 20.80
N GLY A 750 -26.68 9.89 21.80
CA GLY A 750 -25.65 8.84 21.72
C GLY A 750 -24.23 9.35 21.67
N GLU A 751 -23.34 8.50 21.25
CA GLU A 751 -21.93 8.81 21.02
C GLU A 751 -21.77 9.50 19.65
N ILE A 752 -20.64 10.19 19.45
CA ILE A 752 -20.40 10.98 18.23
C ILE A 752 -20.36 10.11 16.95
N SER A 753 -20.03 8.84 17.09
CA SER A 753 -20.06 7.85 16.01
C SER A 753 -21.45 7.33 15.69
N GLN A 754 -22.46 7.65 16.51
CA GLN A 754 -23.85 7.23 16.32
C GLN A 754 -24.63 8.34 15.64
N CYS A 755 -24.97 8.15 14.38
CA CYS A 755 -25.77 9.11 13.62
C CYS A 755 -27.27 8.86 13.79
N VAL A 756 -27.87 9.48 14.78
CA VAL A 756 -29.35 9.58 14.85
C VAL A 756 -29.80 10.53 13.73
N PRO A 757 -30.72 10.09 12.83
CA PRO A 757 -31.07 10.92 11.69
C PRO A 757 -31.60 12.31 12.08
N TRP A 758 -31.09 13.37 11.46
CA TRP A 758 -31.59 14.73 11.65
C TRP A 758 -33.10 14.85 11.34
N THR A 759 -33.56 14.09 10.35
CA THR A 759 -34.98 13.93 10.01
C THR A 759 -35.32 12.47 9.84
N PHE A 760 -36.25 11.96 10.64
CA PHE A 760 -36.77 10.60 10.45
C PHE A 760 -37.60 10.48 9.16
N PRO A 761 -37.62 9.31 8.49
CA PRO A 761 -38.54 9.04 7.40
C PRO A 761 -39.99 9.38 7.74
N ALA A 762 -40.77 9.88 6.79
CA ALA A 762 -42.11 10.37 7.03
C ALA A 762 -43.08 9.31 7.63
N MET A 763 -42.80 8.03 7.42
CA MET A 763 -43.55 6.88 7.96
C MET A 763 -43.29 6.60 9.45
N VAL A 764 -42.20 7.17 10.03
CA VAL A 764 -41.73 6.84 11.39
C VAL A 764 -42.13 7.86 12.44
N ARG A 765 -43.10 8.73 12.17
CA ARG A 765 -43.42 9.90 13.04
C ARG A 765 -43.89 9.54 14.47
N ALA A 766 -44.50 8.36 14.70
CA ALA A 766 -45.05 7.96 16.00
C ALA A 766 -44.20 6.94 16.77
N GLU A 767 -43.27 6.22 16.12
CA GLU A 767 -42.55 5.08 16.70
C GLU A 767 -41.02 5.19 16.50
N ARG A 768 -40.47 6.38 16.72
CA ARG A 768 -39.05 6.66 16.44
C ARG A 768 -38.09 5.80 17.26
N CYS A 769 -38.40 5.54 18.52
CA CYS A 769 -37.60 4.65 19.36
C CYS A 769 -37.66 3.20 18.91
N GLY A 770 -38.84 2.71 18.50
CA GLY A 770 -39.01 1.38 17.90
C GLY A 770 -38.14 1.28 16.64
N TRP A 771 -38.29 2.26 15.75
CA TRP A 771 -37.49 2.32 14.50
C TRP A 771 -35.97 2.37 14.75
N LEU A 772 -35.48 3.21 15.68
CA LEU A 772 -34.08 3.27 16.05
C LEU A 772 -33.57 1.92 16.58
N ARG A 773 -34.33 1.24 17.41
CA ARG A 773 -33.98 -0.09 17.94
C ARG A 773 -33.95 -1.17 16.88
N GLU A 774 -34.90 -1.17 15.95
CA GLU A 774 -34.93 -2.05 14.77
C GLU A 774 -33.71 -1.81 13.85
N HIS A 775 -33.10 -0.63 13.96
CA HIS A 775 -31.93 -0.24 13.19
C HIS A 775 -30.61 -0.25 14.02
N GLY A 776 -30.61 -1.03 15.13
CA GLY A 776 -29.39 -1.30 15.89
C GLY A 776 -28.97 -0.23 16.90
N PHE A 777 -29.76 0.85 17.08
CA PHE A 777 -29.49 1.80 18.16
C PHE A 777 -29.93 1.24 19.51
N GLY A 778 -29.00 1.21 20.46
CA GLY A 778 -29.29 0.96 21.87
C GLY A 778 -29.84 2.21 22.55
N PRO A 779 -29.95 2.18 23.90
CA PRO A 779 -30.26 3.39 24.68
C PRO A 779 -29.25 4.49 24.36
N LEU A 780 -29.76 5.72 24.04
CA LEU A 780 -28.94 6.84 23.58
C LEU A 780 -28.86 7.90 24.69
N THR A 781 -27.62 8.25 25.13
CA THR A 781 -27.44 9.36 26.07
C THR A 781 -27.85 10.69 25.40
N VAL A 782 -28.65 11.51 26.11
CA VAL A 782 -29.07 12.81 25.58
C VAL A 782 -28.08 13.92 26.04
N HIS A 783 -27.35 14.49 25.08
CA HIS A 783 -26.32 15.49 25.35
C HIS A 783 -26.79 16.96 25.26
N GLY A 784 -28.05 17.20 24.89
CA GLY A 784 -28.55 18.54 24.67
C GLY A 784 -30.09 18.63 24.70
N ARG A 785 -30.67 19.35 23.71
CA ARG A 785 -32.12 19.46 23.59
C ARG A 785 -32.69 18.23 22.90
N ASP A 786 -33.58 17.50 23.59
CA ASP A 786 -34.32 16.39 23.00
C ASP A 786 -35.31 16.86 21.91
N ARG A 787 -34.78 17.10 20.72
CA ARG A 787 -35.49 17.63 19.56
C ARG A 787 -36.50 16.63 18.99
N HIS A 788 -36.14 15.38 18.98
CA HIS A 788 -36.99 14.30 18.44
C HIS A 788 -37.96 13.74 19.47
N LYS A 789 -37.88 14.17 20.72
CA LYS A 789 -38.68 13.66 21.86
C LYS A 789 -38.51 12.14 22.04
N LEU A 790 -37.27 11.68 22.03
CA LEU A 790 -36.90 10.28 22.21
C LEU A 790 -36.73 9.92 23.69
N ASP A 791 -36.43 10.90 24.54
CA ASP A 791 -36.34 10.80 25.99
C ASP A 791 -37.63 11.40 26.59
N THR A 792 -38.69 10.59 26.55
CA THR A 792 -40.04 11.05 26.96
C THR A 792 -40.20 11.09 28.47
N ASN A 793 -39.45 10.27 29.19
CA ASN A 793 -39.46 10.24 30.68
C ASN A 793 -38.44 11.25 31.29
N ARG A 794 -37.57 11.86 30.46
CA ARG A 794 -36.56 12.87 30.81
C ARG A 794 -35.51 12.41 31.82
N ASP A 795 -35.13 11.16 31.76
CA ASP A 795 -34.05 10.61 32.58
C ASP A 795 -32.63 10.82 31.99
N GLY A 796 -32.53 11.39 30.80
CA GLY A 796 -31.30 11.66 30.09
C GLY A 796 -30.83 10.52 29.19
N VAL A 797 -31.67 9.50 29.01
CA VAL A 797 -31.39 8.34 28.15
C VAL A 797 -32.59 8.10 27.23
N ALA A 798 -32.45 8.48 25.99
CA ALA A 798 -33.49 8.32 24.96
C ALA A 798 -33.63 6.86 24.53
N CYS A 799 -34.86 6.48 24.19
CA CYS A 799 -35.22 5.15 23.71
C CYS A 799 -34.93 4.01 24.72
N TYR A 800 -35.00 4.30 25.99
CA TYR A 800 -34.79 3.37 27.11
C TYR A 800 -36.12 3.12 27.89
N ARG A 801 -36.05 2.25 28.88
CA ARG A 801 -37.23 1.84 29.67
C ARG A 801 -38.02 3.05 30.21
N GLY A 802 -39.26 3.20 29.82
CA GLY A 802 -40.16 4.30 30.21
C GLY A 802 -40.42 5.33 29.10
N ASP A 803 -39.66 5.27 27.97
CA ASP A 803 -39.94 6.07 26.82
C ASP A 803 -41.05 5.51 25.93
N LEU A 804 -41.73 6.40 25.17
CA LEU A 804 -42.78 6.00 24.24
C LEU A 804 -42.23 5.17 23.09
N GLY A 805 -42.76 3.99 22.86
CA GLY A 805 -42.37 3.09 21.79
C GLY A 805 -41.21 2.15 22.15
N VAL A 806 -40.97 1.94 23.43
CA VAL A 806 -39.99 1.00 23.97
C VAL A 806 -40.64 -0.24 24.53
#